data_1e6dda9cd691e236ff94f8cc172c23d4
#
_entry.id   1e6dda9cd691e236ff94f8cc172c23d4
#
_cell.length_a   1.000
_cell.length_b   1.000
_cell.length_c   1.000
_cell.angle_alpha   90.00
_cell.angle_beta   90.00
_cell.angle_gamma   90.00
#
_symmetry.space_group_name_H-M   'P 1'
#
loop_
_entity.id
_entity.type
_entity.pdbx_description
1 polymer ?
#
loop_
_entity_poly.entity_id
_entity_poly.type
_entity_poly.pdbx_seq_one_letter_code
_entity_poly.pdbx_strand_id
1 'polypeptide(L)'
;MKKSICLSIIALLMQVISVNAQQPSERMAATVMSIWKDSLYTDPSKPAKWTYDQGVILKGIEGLWYRTGDAKYFNYMQKCMDFFVDDKGNIRTYKASDYNIDNVLCGRILLTLFNVTNKEKYFKAATILRDQLRTQPRTNQGGFWHKKIYPYQMWLDGLYMGEPFYTEYATTYGDTAAFSDIAHQFIWMENNARDKKTGLLYHGWDESRQQKWADPKTGLSPHFWARAMAWYGMALVDVLENFPANHKYNDSIRLILHRFADAVKKVQDPKTGLWYDIINLPAAKGNYLEASASSMFVCAIAKAVRLGFLPSSYLPVAQKGYAGILKEFLETDASGQTNLKGTVSVSGLGGNPYRDGSYAYYMSEKVIVNDAKGVGAFLQAANEMEVLPTLGLAKGKTILLDDYFNAERKKDITGTLKPFHYKWNEWNNGGFALLGNVFRSYGVATKTLSTAPTKINLAKADIYLIVDADNVADNPTPNYVQPKDAEEIYNWVKAGGVLVLLHNDKGNADFEHFNILADKFGIHFNEDSYNKVIGNEFEGGKVDIPSGNPVLPSEKKIYQKEISSITLKSPAKALLKKDELVIFATAKLGKGTVFATADPWLYNEYVDGRKIPAEYENFKAAHDLAKWLIKQIPIKGK
;
A
#
# COMPACT_ATOMS: atom_id res chain seq x y z
N MET A 1 -31.91 30.76 -32.32
CA MET A 1 -32.16 30.43 -30.89
C MET A 1 -32.46 28.94 -30.60
N LYS A 2 -33.12 28.17 -31.46
CA LYS A 2 -33.46 26.75 -31.18
C LYS A 2 -32.27 25.75 -31.24
N LYS A 3 -31.21 26.03 -31.99
CA LYS A 3 -30.01 25.13 -32.06
C LYS A 3 -29.06 25.25 -30.87
N SER A 4 -28.99 26.39 -30.20
CA SER A 4 -28.16 26.59 -29.02
C SER A 4 -28.73 25.93 -27.76
N ILE A 5 -30.04 25.80 -27.66
CA ILE A 5 -30.73 25.17 -26.52
C ILE A 5 -30.53 23.65 -26.53
N CYS A 6 -30.53 23.02 -27.71
CA CYS A 6 -30.28 21.58 -27.81
C CYS A 6 -28.84 21.17 -27.42
N LEU A 7 -27.81 21.97 -27.76
CA LEU A 7 -26.44 21.70 -27.37
C LEU A 7 -26.24 21.86 -25.85
N SER A 8 -26.91 22.82 -25.23
CA SER A 8 -26.82 23.03 -23.77
C SER A 8 -27.52 21.91 -22.98
N ILE A 9 -28.59 21.34 -23.50
CA ILE A 9 -29.31 20.21 -22.87
C ILE A 9 -28.50 18.92 -23.02
N ILE A 10 -27.83 18.69 -24.15
CA ILE A 10 -26.93 17.53 -24.34
C ILE A 10 -25.68 17.63 -23.45
N ALA A 11 -25.11 18.84 -23.28
CA ALA A 11 -24.00 19.05 -22.35
C ALA A 11 -24.44 18.89 -20.88
N LEU A 12 -25.64 19.30 -20.51
CA LEU A 12 -26.21 19.11 -19.17
C LEU A 12 -26.57 17.63 -18.89
N LEU A 13 -27.05 16.89 -19.89
CA LEU A 13 -27.34 15.45 -19.79
C LEU A 13 -26.04 14.60 -19.69
N MET A 14 -24.91 15.04 -20.27
CA MET A 14 -23.61 14.38 -20.08
C MET A 14 -22.98 14.65 -18.70
N GLN A 15 -23.40 15.68 -17.98
CA GLN A 15 -22.91 15.94 -16.61
C GLN A 15 -23.72 15.21 -15.52
N VAL A 16 -24.86 14.60 -15.82
CA VAL A 16 -25.73 13.94 -14.82
C VAL A 16 -25.58 12.41 -14.82
N ILE A 17 -24.78 11.81 -15.69
CA ILE A 17 -24.49 10.37 -15.67
C ILE A 17 -23.00 10.15 -15.30
N SER A 18 -22.51 10.77 -14.24
CA SER A 18 -21.47 10.18 -13.42
C SER A 18 -22.12 9.43 -12.24
N VAL A 19 -23.00 8.47 -12.54
CA VAL A 19 -23.16 7.32 -11.66
C VAL A 19 -21.77 6.79 -11.43
N ASN A 20 -21.29 6.74 -10.19
CA ASN A 20 -20.02 6.15 -9.79
C ASN A 20 -19.87 4.75 -10.40
N ALA A 21 -19.38 4.67 -11.62
CA ALA A 21 -19.08 3.39 -12.24
C ALA A 21 -17.96 2.78 -11.39
N GLN A 22 -18.26 1.68 -10.73
CA GLN A 22 -17.33 0.95 -9.87
C GLN A 22 -16.01 0.74 -10.61
N GLN A 23 -14.91 1.05 -9.95
CA GLN A 23 -13.57 0.99 -10.56
C GLN A 23 -13.25 -0.45 -11.04
N PRO A 24 -12.44 -0.62 -12.09
CA PRO A 24 -12.05 -1.94 -12.59
C PRO A 24 -11.50 -2.87 -11.51
N SER A 25 -10.71 -2.33 -10.56
CA SER A 25 -10.19 -3.09 -9.42
C SER A 25 -11.31 -3.60 -8.50
N GLU A 26 -12.30 -2.78 -8.20
CA GLU A 26 -13.41 -3.15 -7.31
C GLU A 26 -14.31 -4.21 -7.96
N ARG A 27 -14.58 -4.09 -9.27
CA ARG A 27 -15.32 -5.10 -10.03
C ARG A 27 -14.59 -6.44 -10.05
N MET A 28 -13.27 -6.42 -10.27
CA MET A 28 -12.46 -7.64 -10.23
C MET A 28 -12.39 -8.23 -8.83
N ALA A 29 -12.30 -7.42 -7.78
CA ALA A 29 -12.35 -7.89 -6.39
C ALA A 29 -13.68 -8.56 -6.06
N ALA A 30 -14.80 -8.03 -6.57
CA ALA A 30 -16.10 -8.68 -6.42
C ALA A 30 -16.11 -10.07 -7.07
N THR A 31 -15.52 -10.22 -8.26
CA THR A 31 -15.32 -11.52 -8.91
C THR A 31 -14.47 -12.46 -8.07
N VAL A 32 -13.33 -11.99 -7.54
CA VAL A 32 -12.46 -12.76 -6.64
C VAL A 32 -13.24 -13.31 -5.44
N MET A 33 -13.95 -12.42 -4.74
CA MET A 33 -14.70 -12.78 -3.54
C MET A 33 -15.90 -13.69 -3.83
N SER A 34 -16.42 -13.66 -5.05
CA SER A 34 -17.49 -14.55 -5.52
C SER A 34 -16.97 -15.96 -5.83
N ILE A 35 -15.84 -16.06 -6.56
CA ILE A 35 -15.23 -17.34 -6.96
C ILE A 35 -14.60 -18.05 -5.75
N TRP A 36 -13.81 -17.32 -4.96
CA TRP A 36 -13.06 -17.84 -3.81
C TRP A 36 -13.59 -17.24 -2.52
N LYS A 37 -14.65 -17.82 -1.98
CA LYS A 37 -15.41 -17.24 -0.85
C LYS A 37 -14.64 -17.14 0.47
N ASP A 38 -13.69 -18.06 0.71
CA ASP A 38 -12.99 -18.18 1.99
C ASP A 38 -11.61 -18.84 1.90
N SER A 39 -11.28 -19.44 0.78
CA SER A 39 -9.97 -20.04 0.52
C SER A 39 -9.75 -20.12 -0.98
N LEU A 40 -8.52 -19.84 -1.41
CA LEU A 40 -8.18 -19.95 -2.82
C LEU A 40 -7.78 -21.40 -3.14
N TYR A 41 -8.36 -21.91 -4.21
CA TYR A 41 -8.03 -23.20 -4.81
C TYR A 41 -7.72 -23.01 -6.30
N THR A 42 -6.74 -23.75 -6.79
CA THR A 42 -6.40 -23.71 -8.23
C THR A 42 -7.29 -24.67 -9.03
N ASP A 43 -7.88 -25.65 -8.37
CA ASP A 43 -8.77 -26.67 -8.93
C ASP A 43 -9.93 -26.89 -7.95
N PRO A 44 -11.20 -26.56 -8.33
CA PRO A 44 -12.37 -26.71 -7.46
C PRO A 44 -12.60 -28.16 -6.98
N SER A 45 -12.10 -29.15 -7.69
CA SER A 45 -12.22 -30.57 -7.33
C SER A 45 -11.23 -31.02 -6.25
N LYS A 46 -10.29 -30.15 -5.84
CA LYS A 46 -9.24 -30.45 -4.88
C LYS A 46 -9.29 -29.54 -3.66
N PRO A 47 -8.89 -30.03 -2.49
CA PRO A 47 -8.76 -29.17 -1.30
C PRO A 47 -7.79 -28.01 -1.56
N ALA A 48 -8.12 -26.82 -1.04
CA ALA A 48 -7.23 -25.69 -1.08
C ALA A 48 -5.89 -26.00 -0.38
N LYS A 49 -4.79 -25.54 -0.97
CA LYS A 49 -3.44 -25.73 -0.45
C LYS A 49 -2.79 -24.36 -0.24
N TRP A 50 -1.88 -24.29 0.72
CA TRP A 50 -1.00 -23.12 0.88
C TRP A 50 -0.11 -22.97 -0.36
N THR A 51 -0.35 -21.93 -1.14
CA THR A 51 0.41 -21.62 -2.36
C THR A 51 0.56 -20.11 -2.50
N TYR A 52 1.49 -19.67 -3.34
CA TYR A 52 1.71 -18.25 -3.61
C TYR A 52 0.52 -17.55 -4.27
N ASP A 53 -0.40 -18.28 -4.90
CA ASP A 53 -1.60 -17.71 -5.53
C ASP A 53 -2.43 -16.88 -4.54
N GLN A 54 -2.57 -17.36 -3.29
CA GLN A 54 -3.21 -16.59 -2.21
C GLN A 54 -2.49 -15.25 -1.99
N GLY A 55 -1.16 -15.30 -1.88
CA GLY A 55 -0.36 -14.09 -1.65
C GLY A 55 -0.53 -13.06 -2.75
N VAL A 56 -0.54 -13.48 -4.02
CA VAL A 56 -0.70 -12.58 -5.18
C VAL A 56 -2.06 -11.88 -5.17
N ILE A 57 -3.14 -12.65 -5.01
CA ILE A 57 -4.50 -12.10 -4.96
C ILE A 57 -4.68 -11.19 -3.74
N LEU A 58 -4.30 -11.67 -2.55
CA LEU A 58 -4.55 -10.94 -1.32
C LEU A 58 -3.73 -9.65 -1.23
N LYS A 59 -2.56 -9.55 -1.87
CA LYS A 59 -1.85 -8.27 -2.03
C LYS A 59 -2.62 -7.28 -2.92
N GLY A 60 -3.34 -7.77 -3.93
CA GLY A 60 -4.25 -6.94 -4.72
C GLY A 60 -5.45 -6.45 -3.90
N ILE A 61 -6.04 -7.31 -3.08
CA ILE A 61 -7.14 -6.98 -2.16
C ILE A 61 -6.67 -6.01 -1.06
N GLU A 62 -5.45 -6.17 -0.54
CA GLU A 62 -4.85 -5.24 0.42
C GLU A 62 -4.74 -3.82 -0.15
N GLY A 63 -4.29 -3.70 -1.40
CA GLY A 63 -4.25 -2.40 -2.08
C GLY A 63 -5.62 -1.73 -2.19
N LEU A 64 -6.68 -2.52 -2.42
CA LEU A 64 -8.06 -2.04 -2.39
C LEU A 64 -8.47 -1.57 -0.99
N TRP A 65 -8.16 -2.34 0.05
CA TRP A 65 -8.44 -1.93 1.42
C TRP A 65 -7.77 -0.58 1.73
N TYR A 66 -6.50 -0.42 1.39
CA TYR A 66 -5.77 0.85 1.59
C TYR A 66 -6.40 2.03 0.85
N ARG A 67 -6.96 1.78 -0.34
CA ARG A 67 -7.51 2.83 -1.20
C ARG A 67 -8.96 3.18 -0.91
N THR A 68 -9.75 2.22 -0.44
CA THR A 68 -11.19 2.40 -0.21
C THR A 68 -11.59 2.52 1.25
N GLY A 69 -10.72 2.09 2.18
CA GLY A 69 -11.06 2.00 3.60
C GLY A 69 -12.24 1.05 3.89
N ASP A 70 -12.57 0.14 2.97
CA ASP A 70 -13.70 -0.76 3.14
C ASP A 70 -13.28 -2.04 3.87
N ALA A 71 -13.74 -2.20 5.09
CA ALA A 71 -13.47 -3.32 5.97
C ALA A 71 -13.69 -4.70 5.32
N LYS A 72 -14.59 -4.81 4.32
CA LYS A 72 -14.85 -6.10 3.66
C LYS A 72 -13.60 -6.73 3.06
N TYR A 73 -12.68 -5.91 2.53
CA TYR A 73 -11.44 -6.40 1.94
C TYR A 73 -10.47 -6.92 2.99
N PHE A 74 -10.34 -6.21 4.13
CA PHE A 74 -9.55 -6.69 5.25
C PHE A 74 -10.12 -8.00 5.83
N ASN A 75 -11.42 -8.03 6.07
CA ASN A 75 -12.12 -9.22 6.59
C ASN A 75 -11.97 -10.43 5.66
N TYR A 76 -11.99 -10.20 4.34
CA TYR A 76 -11.76 -11.26 3.36
C TYR A 76 -10.32 -11.79 3.43
N MET A 77 -9.31 -10.92 3.49
CA MET A 77 -7.92 -11.34 3.66
C MET A 77 -7.74 -12.17 4.94
N GLN A 78 -8.30 -11.69 6.04
CA GLN A 78 -8.23 -12.39 7.32
C GLN A 78 -8.91 -13.76 7.25
N LYS A 79 -10.10 -13.84 6.68
CA LYS A 79 -10.85 -15.09 6.50
C LYS A 79 -10.06 -16.11 5.68
N CYS A 80 -9.45 -15.69 4.56
CA CYS A 80 -8.63 -16.56 3.72
C CYS A 80 -7.40 -17.09 4.46
N MET A 81 -6.74 -16.26 5.27
CA MET A 81 -5.56 -16.71 6.03
C MET A 81 -5.95 -17.57 7.25
N ASP A 82 -7.06 -17.28 7.92
CA ASP A 82 -7.58 -18.07 9.03
C ASP A 82 -7.96 -19.50 8.60
N PHE A 83 -8.26 -19.72 7.32
CA PHE A 83 -8.45 -21.07 6.78
C PHE A 83 -7.16 -21.92 6.87
N PHE A 84 -6.00 -21.29 6.72
CA PHE A 84 -4.71 -21.99 6.70
C PHE A 84 -3.95 -21.93 8.03
N VAL A 85 -4.12 -20.87 8.82
CA VAL A 85 -3.32 -20.62 10.03
C VAL A 85 -4.16 -20.92 11.29
N ASP A 86 -3.75 -21.92 12.04
CA ASP A 86 -4.38 -22.26 13.32
C ASP A 86 -3.96 -21.27 14.45
N ASP A 87 -4.59 -21.41 15.63
CA ASP A 87 -4.33 -20.49 16.75
C ASP A 87 -2.90 -20.63 17.34
N LYS A 88 -2.18 -21.71 17.00
CA LYS A 88 -0.78 -21.93 17.39
C LYS A 88 0.20 -21.36 16.37
N GLY A 89 -0.30 -20.91 15.20
CA GLY A 89 0.50 -20.40 14.10
C GLY A 89 1.00 -21.48 13.13
N ASN A 90 0.52 -22.73 13.23
CA ASN A 90 0.85 -23.73 12.24
C ASN A 90 0.12 -23.44 10.92
N ILE A 91 0.80 -23.70 9.80
CA ILE A 91 0.27 -23.45 8.45
C ILE A 91 -0.17 -24.77 7.82
N ARG A 92 -1.47 -24.91 7.56
CA ARG A 92 -2.06 -26.09 6.92
C ARG A 92 -1.44 -26.31 5.54
N THR A 93 -1.07 -27.56 5.23
CA THR A 93 -0.46 -28.03 3.97
C THR A 93 0.92 -27.45 3.64
N TYR A 94 1.48 -26.58 4.46
CA TYR A 94 2.85 -26.11 4.32
C TYR A 94 3.85 -27.10 4.93
N LYS A 95 4.99 -27.29 4.26
CA LYS A 95 6.11 -28.11 4.74
C LYS A 95 7.42 -27.35 4.51
N ALA A 96 8.04 -26.91 5.59
CA ALA A 96 9.32 -26.20 5.54
C ALA A 96 10.43 -27.02 4.87
N SER A 97 10.41 -28.36 5.05
CA SER A 97 11.41 -29.28 4.49
C SER A 97 11.40 -29.37 2.95
N ASP A 98 10.36 -28.88 2.30
CA ASP A 98 10.28 -28.81 0.83
C ASP A 98 11.15 -27.66 0.28
N TYR A 99 11.53 -26.73 1.15
CA TYR A 99 12.27 -25.51 0.79
C TYR A 99 11.74 -24.89 -0.51
N ASN A 100 10.40 -24.83 -0.61
CA ASN A 100 9.73 -24.20 -1.74
C ASN A 100 9.57 -22.70 -1.47
N ILE A 101 10.36 -21.88 -2.17
CA ILE A 101 10.34 -20.43 -1.95
C ILE A 101 9.00 -19.78 -2.32
N ASP A 102 8.22 -20.39 -3.26
CA ASP A 102 6.89 -19.89 -3.63
C ASP A 102 5.95 -19.79 -2.42
N ASN A 103 6.09 -20.73 -1.46
CA ASN A 103 5.24 -20.78 -0.28
C ASN A 103 5.49 -19.64 0.71
N VAL A 104 6.57 -18.87 0.53
CA VAL A 104 6.95 -17.76 1.42
C VAL A 104 6.15 -16.50 1.15
N LEU A 105 5.66 -16.29 -0.08
CA LEU A 105 5.00 -15.05 -0.50
C LEU A 105 3.81 -14.65 0.39
N CYS A 106 3.01 -15.62 0.84
CA CYS A 106 1.86 -15.35 1.72
C CYS A 106 2.26 -14.77 3.07
N GLY A 107 3.52 -14.88 3.47
CA GLY A 107 4.08 -14.24 4.66
C GLY A 107 3.82 -12.73 4.72
N ARG A 108 3.75 -12.06 3.58
CA ARG A 108 3.42 -10.63 3.49
C ARG A 108 2.04 -10.32 4.08
N ILE A 109 1.05 -11.14 3.76
CA ILE A 109 -0.32 -10.98 4.30
C ILE A 109 -0.36 -11.31 5.80
N LEU A 110 0.42 -12.31 6.24
CA LEU A 110 0.54 -12.60 7.67
C LEU A 110 1.12 -11.42 8.45
N LEU A 111 2.13 -10.72 7.91
CA LEU A 111 2.67 -9.49 8.52
C LEU A 111 1.60 -8.39 8.60
N THR A 112 0.85 -8.16 7.54
CA THR A 112 -0.26 -7.20 7.53
C THR A 112 -1.31 -7.55 8.59
N LEU A 113 -1.76 -8.80 8.64
CA LEU A 113 -2.75 -9.24 9.62
C LEU A 113 -2.24 -9.13 11.06
N PHE A 114 -0.96 -9.45 11.30
CA PHE A 114 -0.36 -9.25 12.62
C PHE A 114 -0.31 -7.77 13.00
N ASN A 115 0.21 -6.93 12.12
CA ASN A 115 0.36 -5.49 12.38
C ASN A 115 -0.98 -4.79 12.66
N VAL A 116 -2.08 -5.29 12.06
CA VAL A 116 -3.43 -4.74 12.27
C VAL A 116 -4.12 -5.30 13.50
N THR A 117 -3.99 -6.62 13.73
CA THR A 117 -4.81 -7.32 14.76
C THR A 117 -4.06 -7.65 16.04
N ASN A 118 -2.73 -7.60 16.02
CA ASN A 118 -1.83 -8.07 17.10
C ASN A 118 -2.05 -9.55 17.48
N LYS A 119 -2.69 -10.39 16.63
CA LYS A 119 -2.90 -11.80 16.90
C LYS A 119 -1.60 -12.57 16.67
N GLU A 120 -1.00 -13.08 17.74
CA GLU A 120 0.29 -13.79 17.72
C GLU A 120 0.40 -14.92 16.71
N LYS A 121 -0.72 -15.59 16.38
CA LYS A 121 -0.71 -16.69 15.41
C LYS A 121 -0.14 -16.28 14.04
N TYR A 122 -0.39 -15.05 13.59
CA TYR A 122 0.13 -14.56 12.33
C TYR A 122 1.63 -14.26 12.38
N PHE A 123 2.11 -13.75 13.51
CA PHE A 123 3.55 -13.56 13.74
C PHE A 123 4.28 -14.91 13.77
N LYS A 124 3.75 -15.91 14.51
CA LYS A 124 4.31 -17.26 14.57
C LYS A 124 4.38 -17.90 13.19
N ALA A 125 3.30 -17.82 12.42
CA ALA A 125 3.26 -18.32 11.04
C ALA A 125 4.26 -17.61 10.13
N ALA A 126 4.35 -16.28 10.19
CA ALA A 126 5.34 -15.50 9.44
C ALA A 126 6.79 -15.88 9.84
N THR A 127 7.04 -16.13 11.12
CA THR A 127 8.36 -16.56 11.61
C THR A 127 8.75 -17.93 11.07
N ILE A 128 7.81 -18.89 10.97
CA ILE A 128 8.06 -20.19 10.32
C ILE A 128 8.55 -20.00 8.86
N LEU A 129 7.93 -19.08 8.11
CA LEU A 129 8.34 -18.78 6.74
C LEU A 129 9.70 -18.06 6.70
N ARG A 130 9.97 -17.17 7.66
CA ARG A 130 11.29 -16.52 7.80
C ARG A 130 12.39 -17.53 8.13
N ASP A 131 12.09 -18.52 8.96
CA ASP A 131 13.05 -19.57 9.34
C ASP A 131 13.38 -20.50 8.16
N GLN A 132 12.40 -20.75 7.24
CA GLN A 132 12.73 -21.41 5.97
C GLN A 132 13.81 -20.63 5.21
N LEU A 133 13.70 -19.31 5.06
CA LEU A 133 14.69 -18.51 4.34
C LEU A 133 16.07 -18.50 5.02
N ARG A 134 16.14 -18.62 6.36
CA ARG A 134 17.43 -18.75 7.07
C ARG A 134 18.20 -19.99 6.67
N THR A 135 17.47 -21.06 6.37
CA THR A 135 18.04 -22.39 6.07
C THR A 135 17.84 -22.80 4.61
N GLN A 136 17.29 -21.91 3.78
CA GLN A 136 17.07 -22.18 2.36
C GLN A 136 18.37 -22.63 1.68
N PRO A 137 18.41 -23.76 0.99
CA PRO A 137 19.58 -24.19 0.22
C PRO A 137 20.03 -23.10 -0.75
N ARG A 138 21.35 -23.02 -0.98
CA ARG A 138 21.94 -21.94 -1.77
C ARG A 138 22.85 -22.48 -2.87
N THR A 139 22.96 -21.73 -3.96
CA THR A 139 24.02 -21.89 -4.95
C THR A 139 25.38 -21.61 -4.30
N ASN A 140 26.49 -21.98 -4.97
CA ASN A 140 27.85 -21.68 -4.47
C ASN A 140 28.09 -20.16 -4.36
N GLN A 141 27.42 -19.35 -5.20
CA GLN A 141 27.46 -17.89 -5.11
C GLN A 141 26.63 -17.34 -3.94
N GLY A 142 25.72 -18.12 -3.34
CA GLY A 142 24.87 -17.73 -2.23
C GLY A 142 23.40 -17.47 -2.58
N GLY A 143 23.01 -17.60 -3.85
CA GLY A 143 21.62 -17.44 -4.31
C GLY A 143 20.70 -18.54 -3.78
N PHE A 144 19.48 -18.22 -3.43
CA PHE A 144 18.50 -19.20 -2.98
C PHE A 144 18.13 -20.19 -4.09
N TRP A 145 18.17 -21.51 -3.81
CA TRP A 145 17.52 -22.46 -4.70
C TRP A 145 16.02 -22.15 -4.75
N HIS A 146 15.46 -22.20 -5.93
CA HIS A 146 14.03 -21.96 -6.09
C HIS A 146 13.18 -22.98 -5.29
N LYS A 147 13.59 -24.26 -5.30
CA LYS A 147 13.01 -25.35 -4.49
C LYS A 147 14.08 -26.42 -4.20
N LYS A 148 13.91 -27.19 -3.15
CA LYS A 148 14.79 -28.33 -2.86
C LYS A 148 14.90 -29.31 -4.03
N ILE A 149 13.79 -29.51 -4.76
CA ILE A 149 13.76 -30.41 -5.94
C ILE A 149 14.43 -29.79 -7.19
N TYR A 150 14.85 -28.53 -7.12
CA TYR A 150 15.58 -27.81 -8.18
C TYR A 150 16.93 -27.31 -7.63
N PRO A 151 17.87 -28.24 -7.35
CA PRO A 151 19.15 -27.88 -6.73
C PRO A 151 19.97 -26.97 -7.66
N TYR A 152 20.67 -26.01 -7.05
CA TYR A 152 21.52 -25.01 -7.71
C TYR A 152 20.81 -24.09 -8.72
N GLN A 153 19.48 -24.03 -8.72
CA GLN A 153 18.71 -23.21 -9.65
C GLN A 153 18.15 -21.97 -8.99
N MET A 154 18.40 -20.80 -9.60
CA MET A 154 17.69 -19.55 -9.34
C MET A 154 16.75 -19.25 -10.52
N TRP A 155 15.51 -18.93 -10.22
CA TRP A 155 14.53 -18.47 -11.21
C TRP A 155 14.10 -17.04 -10.87
N LEU A 156 13.77 -16.23 -11.88
CA LEU A 156 13.29 -14.85 -11.66
C LEU A 156 12.06 -14.80 -10.74
N ASP A 157 11.18 -15.79 -10.87
CA ASP A 157 9.98 -15.97 -10.03
C ASP A 157 10.32 -16.01 -8.55
N GLY A 158 11.39 -16.73 -8.19
CA GLY A 158 11.82 -16.90 -6.80
C GLY A 158 12.11 -15.58 -6.09
N LEU A 159 12.59 -14.57 -6.84
CA LEU A 159 12.85 -13.25 -6.25
C LEU A 159 11.57 -12.54 -5.78
N TYR A 160 10.45 -12.69 -6.50
CA TYR A 160 9.17 -12.16 -6.02
C TYR A 160 8.59 -12.98 -4.88
N MET A 161 8.77 -14.29 -4.93
CA MET A 161 8.22 -15.20 -3.93
C MET A 161 8.87 -15.01 -2.55
N GLY A 162 10.18 -14.72 -2.49
CA GLY A 162 10.94 -14.62 -1.25
C GLY A 162 11.25 -13.19 -0.81
N GLU A 163 11.81 -12.37 -1.69
CA GLU A 163 12.51 -11.15 -1.29
C GLU A 163 11.59 -10.03 -0.74
N PRO A 164 10.38 -9.79 -1.28
CA PRO A 164 9.48 -8.80 -0.68
C PRO A 164 9.08 -9.14 0.75
N PHE A 165 8.73 -10.41 1.02
CA PHE A 165 8.44 -10.84 2.40
C PHE A 165 9.68 -10.72 3.30
N TYR A 166 10.85 -11.15 2.82
CA TYR A 166 12.10 -11.08 3.56
C TYR A 166 12.42 -9.62 3.94
N THR A 167 12.22 -8.70 3.00
CA THR A 167 12.43 -7.26 3.23
C THR A 167 11.43 -6.68 4.22
N GLU A 168 10.14 -6.96 4.05
CA GLU A 168 9.08 -6.48 4.95
C GLU A 168 9.28 -7.00 6.38
N TYR A 169 9.66 -8.28 6.54
CA TYR A 169 9.99 -8.88 7.85
C TYR A 169 11.21 -8.19 8.47
N ALA A 170 12.30 -8.03 7.69
CA ALA A 170 13.53 -7.41 8.15
C ALA A 170 13.31 -5.97 8.62
N THR A 171 12.55 -5.18 7.86
CA THR A 171 12.24 -3.79 8.19
C THR A 171 11.36 -3.69 9.44
N THR A 172 10.35 -4.56 9.55
CA THR A 172 9.42 -4.56 10.69
C THR A 172 10.12 -4.91 12.01
N TYR A 173 10.99 -5.92 11.98
CA TYR A 173 11.64 -6.45 13.20
C TYR A 173 13.11 -6.06 13.37
N GLY A 174 13.64 -5.19 12.52
CA GLY A 174 14.99 -4.66 12.66
C GLY A 174 16.12 -5.67 12.33
N ASP A 175 15.85 -6.68 11.50
CA ASP A 175 16.87 -7.65 11.02
C ASP A 175 17.76 -6.99 9.95
N THR A 176 18.64 -6.07 10.38
CA THR A 176 19.46 -5.26 9.48
C THR A 176 20.50 -6.08 8.68
N ALA A 177 20.90 -7.25 9.16
CA ALA A 177 21.82 -8.15 8.45
C ALA A 177 21.20 -8.73 7.16
N ALA A 178 19.88 -8.84 7.12
CA ALA A 178 19.13 -9.38 5.99
C ALA A 178 19.30 -8.56 4.70
N PHE A 179 19.41 -7.23 4.80
CA PHE A 179 19.39 -6.35 3.61
C PHE A 179 20.53 -6.61 2.63
N SER A 180 21.72 -6.98 3.13
CA SER A 180 22.83 -7.35 2.23
C SER A 180 22.55 -8.64 1.48
N ASP A 181 21.94 -9.64 2.10
CA ASP A 181 21.56 -10.90 1.48
C ASP A 181 20.47 -10.67 0.40
N ILE A 182 19.41 -9.93 0.77
CA ILE A 182 18.34 -9.54 -0.16
C ILE A 182 18.91 -8.86 -1.42
N ALA A 183 19.79 -7.89 -1.25
CA ALA A 183 20.40 -7.19 -2.38
C ALA A 183 21.23 -8.13 -3.27
N HIS A 184 21.96 -9.06 -2.66
CA HIS A 184 22.76 -10.01 -3.40
C HIS A 184 21.93 -10.98 -4.24
N GLN A 185 20.72 -11.39 -3.81
CA GLN A 185 19.85 -12.24 -4.63
C GLN A 185 19.56 -11.56 -5.98
N PHE A 186 19.27 -10.26 -6.00
CA PHE A 186 19.10 -9.49 -7.24
C PHE A 186 20.40 -9.35 -8.03
N ILE A 187 21.50 -9.05 -7.35
CA ILE A 187 22.82 -8.86 -8.01
C ILE A 187 23.30 -10.15 -8.69
N TRP A 188 23.14 -11.30 -8.02
CA TRP A 188 23.50 -12.58 -8.64
C TRP A 188 22.63 -12.90 -9.86
N MET A 189 21.33 -12.70 -9.74
CA MET A 189 20.41 -12.94 -10.86
C MET A 189 20.67 -11.98 -12.03
N GLU A 190 20.94 -10.70 -11.72
CA GLU A 190 21.34 -9.70 -12.71
C GLU A 190 22.62 -10.11 -13.47
N ASN A 191 23.62 -10.58 -12.74
CA ASN A 191 24.92 -10.94 -13.34
C ASN A 191 24.87 -12.22 -14.17
N ASN A 192 24.02 -13.18 -13.77
CA ASN A 192 23.96 -14.49 -14.39
C ASN A 192 22.88 -14.60 -15.47
N ALA A 193 21.72 -13.94 -15.30
CA ALA A 193 20.57 -14.14 -16.18
C ALA A 193 20.31 -13.01 -17.19
N ARG A 194 20.98 -11.85 -17.07
CA ARG A 194 20.77 -10.75 -18.02
C ARG A 194 21.50 -10.98 -19.35
N ASP A 195 20.76 -10.96 -20.44
CA ASP A 195 21.31 -10.88 -21.79
C ASP A 195 21.86 -9.48 -22.08
N LYS A 196 23.15 -9.38 -22.33
CA LYS A 196 23.86 -8.11 -22.57
C LYS A 196 23.42 -7.41 -23.85
N LYS A 197 22.89 -8.15 -24.84
CA LYS A 197 22.49 -7.61 -26.14
C LYS A 197 21.12 -6.96 -26.09
N THR A 198 20.15 -7.60 -25.48
CA THR A 198 18.76 -7.15 -25.42
C THR A 198 18.42 -6.40 -24.13
N GLY A 199 19.14 -6.69 -23.04
CA GLY A 199 18.82 -6.23 -21.70
C GLY A 199 17.70 -7.03 -21.02
N LEU A 200 17.16 -8.06 -21.65
CA LEU A 200 16.17 -8.97 -21.09
C LEU A 200 16.83 -9.98 -20.15
N LEU A 201 16.05 -10.61 -19.28
CA LEU A 201 16.55 -11.67 -18.39
C LEU A 201 15.93 -13.01 -18.77
N TYR A 202 16.77 -14.04 -18.78
CA TYR A 202 16.32 -15.42 -18.97
C TYR A 202 15.49 -15.89 -17.77
N HIS A 203 14.54 -16.80 -17.99
CA HIS A 203 13.61 -17.30 -16.97
C HIS A 203 14.34 -17.89 -15.75
N GLY A 204 15.36 -18.72 -15.98
CA GLY A 204 16.12 -19.38 -14.92
C GLY A 204 17.59 -19.55 -15.26
N TRP A 205 18.38 -19.74 -14.22
CA TRP A 205 19.81 -20.04 -14.25
C TRP A 205 20.11 -21.24 -13.35
N ASP A 206 20.77 -22.25 -13.94
CA ASP A 206 21.30 -23.42 -13.23
C ASP A 206 22.83 -23.28 -13.09
N GLU A 207 23.29 -22.97 -11.86
CA GLU A 207 24.73 -22.85 -11.57
C GLU A 207 25.49 -24.14 -11.88
N SER A 208 24.85 -25.30 -11.67
CA SER A 208 25.46 -26.62 -11.95
C SER A 208 25.59 -26.93 -13.41
N ARG A 209 24.77 -26.32 -14.29
CA ARG A 209 24.70 -26.56 -15.75
C ARG A 209 24.33 -28.00 -16.11
N GLN A 210 23.72 -28.73 -15.18
CA GLN A 210 23.41 -30.16 -15.37
C GLN A 210 21.97 -30.40 -15.83
N GLN A 211 21.13 -29.37 -15.72
CA GLN A 211 19.75 -29.51 -16.16
C GLN A 211 19.64 -29.57 -17.67
N LYS A 212 18.79 -30.45 -18.18
CA LYS A 212 18.60 -30.63 -19.66
C LYS A 212 18.07 -29.38 -20.34
N TRP A 213 17.37 -28.49 -19.60
CA TRP A 213 16.89 -27.22 -20.13
C TRP A 213 17.98 -26.12 -20.13
N ALA A 214 19.06 -26.31 -19.39
CA ALA A 214 20.10 -25.29 -19.23
C ALA A 214 21.14 -25.39 -20.36
N ASP A 215 21.56 -24.22 -20.83
CA ASP A 215 22.71 -24.15 -21.73
C ASP A 215 23.97 -24.67 -21.00
N PRO A 216 24.71 -25.63 -21.60
CA PRO A 216 25.82 -26.28 -20.90
C PRO A 216 27.02 -25.37 -20.65
N LYS A 217 27.11 -24.18 -21.26
CA LYS A 217 28.18 -23.22 -21.06
C LYS A 217 27.79 -22.14 -20.05
N THR A 218 26.56 -21.66 -20.14
CA THR A 218 26.07 -20.50 -19.34
C THR A 218 25.18 -20.91 -18.19
N GLY A 219 24.48 -22.04 -18.25
CA GLY A 219 23.46 -22.43 -17.29
C GLY A 219 22.10 -21.76 -17.51
N LEU A 220 21.94 -20.98 -18.58
CA LEU A 220 20.72 -20.20 -18.83
C LEU A 220 19.63 -21.06 -19.49
N SER A 221 18.37 -20.71 -19.18
CA SER A 221 17.20 -21.25 -19.89
C SER A 221 17.11 -20.70 -21.32
N PRO A 222 16.37 -21.37 -22.25
CA PRO A 222 16.39 -20.98 -23.65
C PRO A 222 15.73 -19.64 -23.98
N HIS A 223 14.71 -19.23 -23.21
CA HIS A 223 13.85 -18.10 -23.58
C HIS A 223 13.65 -17.07 -22.47
N PHE A 224 13.26 -15.86 -22.88
CA PHE A 224 12.80 -14.78 -22.00
C PHE A 224 11.29 -14.89 -21.81
N TRP A 225 10.87 -15.58 -20.76
CA TRP A 225 9.45 -15.72 -20.42
C TRP A 225 8.96 -14.45 -19.73
N ALA A 226 7.91 -13.84 -20.28
CA ALA A 226 7.45 -12.53 -19.85
C ALA A 226 7.01 -12.50 -18.37
N ARG A 227 6.27 -13.51 -17.89
CA ARG A 227 5.80 -13.56 -16.51
C ARG A 227 6.96 -13.69 -15.50
N ALA A 228 8.00 -14.47 -15.82
CA ALA A 228 9.18 -14.53 -14.95
C ALA A 228 9.87 -13.18 -14.82
N MET A 229 10.09 -12.50 -15.96
CA MET A 229 10.61 -11.12 -15.93
C MET A 229 9.70 -10.16 -15.18
N ALA A 230 8.40 -10.31 -15.32
CA ALA A 230 7.43 -9.43 -14.67
C ALA A 230 7.41 -9.63 -13.14
N TRP A 231 7.52 -10.87 -12.66
CA TRP A 231 7.75 -11.16 -11.24
C TRP A 231 9.00 -10.44 -10.71
N TYR A 232 10.10 -10.52 -11.45
CA TYR A 232 11.35 -9.84 -11.08
C TYR A 232 11.16 -8.32 -10.96
N GLY A 233 10.42 -7.71 -11.89
CA GLY A 233 10.10 -6.29 -11.84
C GLY A 233 9.27 -5.89 -10.62
N MET A 234 8.26 -6.69 -10.28
CA MET A 234 7.47 -6.48 -9.06
C MET A 234 8.32 -6.66 -7.80
N ALA A 235 9.20 -7.68 -7.76
CA ALA A 235 10.12 -7.89 -6.65
C ALA A 235 11.03 -6.68 -6.40
N LEU A 236 11.61 -6.12 -7.47
CA LEU A 236 12.50 -4.95 -7.37
C LEU A 236 11.80 -3.76 -6.72
N VAL A 237 10.58 -3.44 -7.16
CA VAL A 237 9.87 -2.26 -6.66
C VAL A 237 9.31 -2.49 -5.24
N ASP A 238 8.84 -3.69 -4.92
CA ASP A 238 8.32 -4.03 -3.61
C ASP A 238 9.44 -4.08 -2.54
N VAL A 239 10.60 -4.59 -2.92
CA VAL A 239 11.79 -4.54 -2.07
C VAL A 239 12.24 -3.10 -1.85
N LEU A 240 12.42 -2.30 -2.91
CA LEU A 240 12.88 -0.91 -2.79
C LEU A 240 11.97 -0.03 -1.93
N GLU A 241 10.66 -0.30 -1.89
CA GLU A 241 9.71 0.42 -1.03
C GLU A 241 10.05 0.30 0.46
N ASN A 242 10.60 -0.85 0.88
CA ASN A 242 10.91 -1.17 2.28
C ASN A 242 12.43 -1.26 2.56
N PHE A 243 13.27 -1.13 1.54
CA PHE A 243 14.71 -1.26 1.68
C PHE A 243 15.35 0.05 2.17
N PRO A 244 16.26 0.03 3.16
CA PRO A 244 16.84 1.26 3.69
C PRO A 244 17.52 2.12 2.62
N ALA A 245 17.10 3.37 2.50
CA ALA A 245 17.60 4.29 1.48
C ALA A 245 19.10 4.57 1.57
N ASN A 246 19.67 4.48 2.78
CA ASN A 246 21.09 4.69 3.05
C ASN A 246 21.93 3.39 3.03
N HIS A 247 21.33 2.24 2.69
CA HIS A 247 22.07 0.99 2.61
C HIS A 247 22.99 0.97 1.39
N LYS A 248 24.21 0.48 1.53
CA LYS A 248 25.26 0.47 0.48
C LYS A 248 24.86 -0.15 -0.85
N TYR A 249 23.85 -1.02 -0.90
CA TYR A 249 23.36 -1.66 -2.13
C TYR A 249 22.04 -1.06 -2.66
N ASN A 250 21.48 0.00 -2.04
CA ASN A 250 20.26 0.62 -2.52
C ASN A 250 20.38 1.09 -3.97
N ASP A 251 21.47 1.78 -4.30
CA ASP A 251 21.73 2.27 -5.66
C ASP A 251 21.91 1.12 -6.66
N SER A 252 22.49 -0.01 -6.23
CA SER A 252 22.62 -1.20 -7.09
C SER A 252 21.24 -1.74 -7.49
N ILE A 253 20.33 -1.89 -6.54
CA ILE A 253 18.96 -2.36 -6.82
C ILE A 253 18.20 -1.37 -7.70
N ARG A 254 18.35 -0.06 -7.46
CA ARG A 254 17.78 1.01 -8.31
C ARG A 254 18.29 0.92 -9.75
N LEU A 255 19.59 0.75 -9.93
CA LEU A 255 20.19 0.60 -11.27
C LEU A 255 19.66 -0.64 -11.99
N ILE A 256 19.47 -1.75 -11.27
CA ILE A 256 18.86 -2.97 -11.82
C ILE A 256 17.42 -2.69 -12.26
N LEU A 257 16.64 -1.98 -11.45
CA LEU A 257 15.26 -1.57 -11.80
C LEU A 257 15.23 -0.69 -13.06
N HIS A 258 16.15 0.26 -13.20
CA HIS A 258 16.26 1.09 -14.40
C HIS A 258 16.54 0.26 -15.65
N ARG A 259 17.52 -0.64 -15.61
CA ARG A 259 17.85 -1.55 -16.73
C ARG A 259 16.67 -2.47 -17.09
N PHE A 260 15.96 -2.95 -16.07
CA PHE A 260 14.73 -3.72 -16.27
C PHE A 260 13.67 -2.91 -17.00
N ALA A 261 13.35 -1.71 -16.53
CA ALA A 261 12.33 -0.85 -17.12
C ALA A 261 12.65 -0.46 -18.58
N ASP A 262 13.92 -0.17 -18.87
CA ASP A 262 14.39 0.10 -20.24
C ASP A 262 14.20 -1.09 -21.18
N ALA A 263 14.53 -2.30 -20.72
CA ALA A 263 14.37 -3.50 -21.52
C ALA A 263 12.88 -3.81 -21.79
N VAL A 264 12.04 -3.73 -20.77
CA VAL A 264 10.59 -3.98 -20.88
C VAL A 264 9.91 -2.95 -21.79
N LYS A 265 10.29 -1.67 -21.70
CA LYS A 265 9.78 -0.61 -22.58
C LYS A 265 10.06 -0.86 -24.05
N LYS A 266 11.25 -1.39 -24.38
CA LYS A 266 11.67 -1.66 -25.79
C LYS A 266 10.85 -2.74 -26.47
N VAL A 267 10.31 -3.68 -25.71
CA VAL A 267 9.58 -4.86 -26.21
C VAL A 267 8.05 -4.77 -26.00
N GLN A 268 7.56 -3.59 -25.59
CA GLN A 268 6.13 -3.33 -25.50
C GLN A 268 5.51 -3.30 -26.91
N ASP A 269 4.45 -4.05 -27.15
CA ASP A 269 3.76 -4.03 -28.45
C ASP A 269 3.22 -2.63 -28.77
N PRO A 270 3.63 -2.03 -29.90
CA PRO A 270 3.25 -0.64 -30.21
C PRO A 270 1.77 -0.46 -30.51
N LYS A 271 1.03 -1.53 -30.87
CA LYS A 271 -0.40 -1.46 -31.22
C LYS A 271 -1.28 -1.56 -29.98
N THR A 272 -1.04 -2.54 -29.14
CA THR A 272 -1.87 -2.86 -27.98
C THR A 272 -1.35 -2.29 -26.69
N GLY A 273 -0.04 -2.03 -26.59
CA GLY A 273 0.62 -1.64 -25.34
C GLY A 273 0.90 -2.81 -24.39
N LEU A 274 0.64 -4.04 -24.83
CA LEU A 274 0.81 -5.26 -24.05
C LEU A 274 2.15 -5.96 -24.34
N TRP A 275 2.38 -7.09 -23.70
CA TRP A 275 3.60 -7.90 -23.91
C TRP A 275 3.25 -9.35 -24.26
N TYR A 276 4.04 -9.93 -25.15
CA TYR A 276 3.92 -11.32 -25.57
C TYR A 276 4.50 -12.28 -24.53
N ASP A 277 4.00 -13.52 -24.47
CA ASP A 277 4.44 -14.55 -23.51
C ASP A 277 5.94 -14.84 -23.62
N ILE A 278 6.47 -15.11 -24.83
CA ILE A 278 7.91 -15.08 -25.09
C ILE A 278 8.24 -13.69 -25.64
N ILE A 279 8.75 -12.84 -24.76
CA ILE A 279 8.69 -11.38 -24.86
C ILE A 279 9.43 -10.80 -26.07
N ASN A 280 10.48 -11.47 -26.56
CA ASN A 280 11.31 -11.04 -27.67
C ASN A 280 10.94 -11.67 -29.02
N LEU A 281 9.88 -12.48 -29.09
CA LEU A 281 9.44 -13.21 -30.27
C LEU A 281 8.00 -12.88 -30.70
N PRO A 282 7.63 -11.59 -30.87
CA PRO A 282 6.24 -11.19 -31.12
C PRO A 282 5.65 -11.79 -32.42
N ALA A 283 6.48 -12.06 -33.44
CA ALA A 283 6.05 -12.59 -34.70
C ALA A 283 6.10 -14.14 -34.79
N ALA A 284 6.53 -14.81 -33.71
CA ALA A 284 6.65 -16.26 -33.71
C ALA A 284 5.26 -16.94 -33.72
N LYS A 285 5.10 -17.98 -34.53
CA LYS A 285 3.82 -18.70 -34.66
C LYS A 285 3.35 -19.26 -33.31
N GLY A 286 2.14 -18.90 -32.91
CA GLY A 286 1.53 -19.38 -31.69
C GLY A 286 1.80 -18.51 -30.46
N ASN A 287 2.73 -17.52 -30.53
CA ASN A 287 2.94 -16.59 -29.43
C ASN A 287 1.74 -15.63 -29.28
N TYR A 288 1.44 -15.24 -28.07
CA TYR A 288 0.24 -14.48 -27.72
C TYR A 288 0.56 -13.38 -26.72
N LEU A 289 -0.31 -12.36 -26.66
CA LEU A 289 -0.26 -11.33 -25.62
C LEU A 289 -0.71 -11.93 -24.29
N GLU A 290 0.07 -11.73 -23.21
CA GLU A 290 -0.14 -12.43 -21.96
C GLU A 290 -0.58 -11.46 -20.85
N ALA A 291 -1.71 -11.78 -20.19
CA ALA A 291 -2.40 -10.88 -19.28
C ALA A 291 -1.66 -10.66 -17.94
N SER A 292 -1.10 -11.73 -17.35
CA SER A 292 -0.44 -11.62 -16.05
C SER A 292 0.85 -10.82 -16.14
N ALA A 293 1.70 -11.13 -17.13
CA ALA A 293 2.95 -10.39 -17.36
C ALA A 293 2.67 -8.92 -17.66
N SER A 294 1.69 -8.64 -18.55
CA SER A 294 1.31 -7.27 -18.87
C SER A 294 0.84 -6.50 -17.62
N SER A 295 0.03 -7.12 -16.77
CA SER A 295 -0.43 -6.51 -15.50
C SER A 295 0.72 -6.26 -14.55
N MET A 296 1.63 -7.20 -14.38
CA MET A 296 2.80 -7.06 -13.51
C MET A 296 3.77 -5.97 -14.00
N PHE A 297 4.02 -5.87 -15.31
CA PHE A 297 4.84 -4.78 -15.85
C PHE A 297 4.21 -3.42 -15.63
N VAL A 298 2.90 -3.30 -15.83
CA VAL A 298 2.15 -2.06 -15.52
C VAL A 298 2.28 -1.72 -14.05
N CYS A 299 2.05 -2.68 -13.15
CA CYS A 299 2.19 -2.51 -11.70
C CYS A 299 3.60 -2.03 -11.32
N ALA A 300 4.63 -2.76 -11.74
CA ALA A 300 6.02 -2.46 -11.40
C ALA A 300 6.44 -1.06 -11.87
N ILE A 301 6.10 -0.68 -13.11
CA ILE A 301 6.46 0.63 -13.66
C ILE A 301 5.66 1.75 -12.99
N ALA A 302 4.34 1.61 -12.84
CA ALA A 302 3.50 2.63 -12.20
C ALA A 302 3.92 2.88 -10.75
N LYS A 303 4.12 1.82 -9.99
CA LYS A 303 4.59 1.86 -8.60
C LYS A 303 5.98 2.49 -8.48
N ALA A 304 6.92 2.11 -9.35
CA ALA A 304 8.26 2.67 -9.38
C ALA A 304 8.25 4.19 -9.67
N VAL A 305 7.38 4.67 -10.57
CA VAL A 305 7.21 6.10 -10.85
C VAL A 305 6.55 6.81 -9.66
N ARG A 306 5.51 6.22 -9.06
CA ARG A 306 4.84 6.78 -7.86
C ARG A 306 5.80 6.96 -6.69
N LEU A 307 6.67 5.99 -6.46
CA LEU A 307 7.67 6.00 -5.38
C LEU A 307 8.94 6.82 -5.72
N GLY A 308 9.05 7.34 -6.95
CA GLY A 308 10.21 8.12 -7.39
C GLY A 308 11.47 7.30 -7.68
N PHE A 309 11.32 5.99 -7.87
CA PHE A 309 12.43 5.10 -8.29
C PHE A 309 12.67 5.16 -9.80
N LEU A 310 11.65 5.49 -10.58
CA LEU A 310 11.75 5.79 -12.01
C LEU A 310 11.24 7.22 -12.29
N PRO A 311 11.80 7.90 -13.30
CA PRO A 311 11.30 9.20 -13.73
C PRO A 311 9.91 9.07 -14.38
N SER A 312 9.15 10.17 -14.35
CA SER A 312 7.76 10.22 -14.88
C SER A 312 7.66 9.90 -16.38
N SER A 313 8.78 9.96 -17.13
CA SER A 313 8.85 9.58 -18.54
C SER A 313 8.56 8.08 -18.81
N TYR A 314 8.53 7.24 -17.76
CA TYR A 314 8.09 5.84 -17.88
C TYR A 314 6.58 5.67 -17.71
N LEU A 315 5.87 6.66 -17.15
CA LEU A 315 4.43 6.56 -16.91
C LEU A 315 3.60 6.24 -18.17
N PRO A 316 3.89 6.81 -19.36
CA PRO A 316 3.18 6.44 -20.59
C PRO A 316 3.23 4.95 -20.94
N VAL A 317 4.31 4.24 -20.56
CA VAL A 317 4.42 2.78 -20.76
C VAL A 317 3.36 2.05 -19.93
N ALA A 318 3.23 2.40 -18.64
CA ALA A 318 2.23 1.82 -17.76
C ALA A 318 0.80 2.20 -18.20
N GLN A 319 0.56 3.47 -18.56
CA GLN A 319 -0.74 3.95 -19.02
C GLN A 319 -1.21 3.22 -20.29
N LYS A 320 -0.31 3.06 -21.28
CA LYS A 320 -0.63 2.35 -22.51
C LYS A 320 -0.87 0.86 -22.25
N GLY A 321 -0.05 0.24 -21.39
CA GLY A 321 -0.22 -1.15 -20.97
C GLY A 321 -1.56 -1.37 -20.28
N TYR A 322 -1.92 -0.49 -19.33
CA TYR A 322 -3.19 -0.60 -18.61
C TYR A 322 -4.41 -0.44 -19.53
N ALA A 323 -4.38 0.53 -20.44
CA ALA A 323 -5.42 0.70 -21.45
C ALA A 323 -5.57 -0.55 -22.33
N GLY A 324 -4.45 -1.17 -22.71
CA GLY A 324 -4.45 -2.45 -23.43
C GLY A 324 -5.06 -3.58 -22.62
N ILE A 325 -4.74 -3.72 -21.33
CA ILE A 325 -5.31 -4.73 -20.44
C ILE A 325 -6.82 -4.58 -20.36
N LEU A 326 -7.31 -3.35 -20.11
CA LEU A 326 -8.75 -3.08 -20.00
C LEU A 326 -9.50 -3.44 -21.29
N LYS A 327 -8.88 -3.21 -22.44
CA LYS A 327 -9.49 -3.44 -23.76
C LYS A 327 -9.44 -4.90 -24.19
N GLU A 328 -8.30 -5.56 -24.03
CA GLU A 328 -8.05 -6.87 -24.64
C GLU A 328 -8.34 -8.04 -23.70
N PHE A 329 -8.21 -7.84 -22.38
CA PHE A 329 -8.28 -8.93 -21.40
C PHE A 329 -9.46 -8.85 -20.44
N LEU A 330 -10.04 -7.65 -20.17
CA LEU A 330 -11.24 -7.55 -19.34
C LEU A 330 -12.49 -7.75 -20.18
N GLU A 331 -13.39 -8.58 -19.68
CA GLU A 331 -14.75 -8.72 -20.22
C GLU A 331 -15.77 -8.82 -19.10
N THR A 332 -16.96 -8.30 -19.34
CA THR A 332 -18.08 -8.45 -18.41
C THR A 332 -19.08 -9.42 -19.06
N ASP A 333 -19.38 -10.51 -18.37
CA ASP A 333 -20.32 -11.52 -18.86
C ASP A 333 -21.79 -11.11 -18.67
N ALA A 334 -22.71 -11.96 -19.13
CA ALA A 334 -24.16 -11.70 -19.06
C ALA A 334 -24.70 -11.58 -17.61
N SER A 335 -23.97 -12.10 -16.62
CA SER A 335 -24.33 -11.96 -15.19
C SER A 335 -23.84 -10.64 -14.58
N GLY A 336 -23.05 -9.87 -15.31
CA GLY A 336 -22.39 -8.66 -14.82
C GLY A 336 -21.05 -8.91 -14.14
N GLN A 337 -20.56 -10.16 -14.09
CA GLN A 337 -19.27 -10.48 -13.53
C GLN A 337 -18.13 -10.02 -14.45
N THR A 338 -17.12 -9.35 -13.88
CA THR A 338 -15.92 -8.95 -14.61
C THR A 338 -14.89 -10.07 -14.58
N ASN A 339 -14.47 -10.55 -15.74
CA ASN A 339 -13.55 -11.64 -15.92
C ASN A 339 -12.25 -11.17 -16.57
N LEU A 340 -11.11 -11.78 -16.20
CA LEU A 340 -9.80 -11.57 -16.81
C LEU A 340 -9.43 -12.79 -17.65
N LYS A 341 -9.32 -12.63 -18.97
CA LYS A 341 -8.84 -13.66 -19.89
C LYS A 341 -7.37 -13.46 -20.25
N GLY A 342 -6.78 -14.42 -20.94
CA GLY A 342 -5.43 -14.26 -21.51
C GLY A 342 -4.28 -14.56 -20.55
N THR A 343 -4.52 -15.26 -19.44
CA THR A 343 -3.46 -15.69 -18.51
C THR A 343 -3.02 -17.13 -18.81
N VAL A 344 -1.72 -17.36 -19.04
CA VAL A 344 -1.18 -18.71 -19.09
C VAL A 344 -1.23 -19.34 -17.69
N SER A 345 -1.72 -20.58 -17.60
CA SER A 345 -1.96 -21.25 -16.32
C SER A 345 -0.68 -21.45 -15.52
N VAL A 346 0.35 -22.02 -16.14
CA VAL A 346 1.64 -22.30 -15.51
C VAL A 346 2.73 -22.42 -16.58
N SER A 347 3.94 -21.96 -16.27
CA SER A 347 5.16 -22.34 -16.98
C SER A 347 6.28 -22.52 -15.96
N GLY A 348 7.27 -23.32 -16.30
CA GLY A 348 8.39 -23.60 -15.42
C GLY A 348 9.48 -24.39 -16.13
N LEU A 349 10.49 -24.82 -15.39
CA LEU A 349 11.65 -25.53 -15.89
C LEU A 349 11.84 -26.85 -15.13
N GLY A 350 12.21 -27.92 -15.84
CA GLY A 350 12.40 -29.24 -15.22
C GLY A 350 11.10 -29.84 -14.65
N GLY A 351 11.22 -30.69 -13.64
CA GLY A 351 10.07 -31.32 -12.98
C GLY A 351 9.60 -32.60 -13.66
N ASN A 352 8.40 -33.07 -13.27
CA ASN A 352 7.77 -34.25 -13.88
C ASN A 352 6.27 -33.99 -14.07
N PRO A 353 5.74 -33.92 -15.33
CA PRO A 353 6.49 -34.12 -16.58
C PRO A 353 7.59 -33.09 -16.78
N TYR A 354 8.63 -33.45 -17.52
CA TYR A 354 9.80 -32.61 -17.72
C TYR A 354 9.47 -31.40 -18.63
N ARG A 355 9.75 -30.21 -18.16
CA ARG A 355 9.57 -28.94 -18.86
C ARG A 355 10.93 -28.47 -19.36
N ASP A 356 11.14 -28.56 -20.66
CA ASP A 356 12.44 -28.33 -21.29
C ASP A 356 12.76 -26.84 -21.54
N GLY A 357 11.80 -25.94 -21.27
CA GLY A 357 11.95 -24.51 -21.51
C GLY A 357 11.99 -24.11 -22.99
N SER A 358 11.71 -25.04 -23.92
CA SER A 358 11.66 -24.75 -25.36
C SER A 358 10.47 -23.83 -25.71
N TYR A 359 10.54 -23.18 -26.87
CA TYR A 359 9.41 -22.42 -27.39
C TYR A 359 8.14 -23.27 -27.52
N ALA A 360 8.28 -24.51 -28.03
CA ALA A 360 7.17 -25.44 -28.16
C ALA A 360 6.52 -25.75 -26.81
N TYR A 361 7.33 -25.93 -25.78
CA TYR A 361 6.82 -26.14 -24.41
C TYR A 361 5.99 -24.94 -23.94
N TYR A 362 6.50 -23.71 -24.02
CA TYR A 362 5.74 -22.53 -23.58
C TYR A 362 4.42 -22.39 -24.36
N MET A 363 4.42 -22.64 -25.67
CA MET A 363 3.20 -22.56 -26.47
C MET A 363 2.22 -23.71 -26.23
N SER A 364 2.62 -24.77 -25.56
CA SER A 364 1.73 -25.89 -25.18
C SER A 364 0.93 -25.67 -23.92
N GLU A 365 1.31 -24.67 -23.11
CA GLU A 365 0.64 -24.38 -21.85
C GLU A 365 -0.72 -23.71 -22.07
N LYS A 366 -1.69 -24.04 -21.23
CA LYS A 366 -3.08 -23.55 -21.37
C LYS A 366 -3.20 -22.08 -20.99
N VAL A 367 -3.90 -21.32 -21.81
CA VAL A 367 -4.36 -19.98 -21.49
C VAL A 367 -5.79 -20.08 -20.94
N ILE A 368 -6.03 -19.52 -19.77
CA ILE A 368 -7.29 -19.67 -19.03
C ILE A 368 -7.87 -18.32 -18.57
N VAL A 369 -9.13 -18.33 -18.18
CA VAL A 369 -9.85 -17.18 -17.62
C VAL A 369 -9.77 -17.23 -16.09
N ASN A 370 -9.65 -16.07 -15.47
CA ASN A 370 -9.61 -15.89 -14.01
C ASN A 370 -8.54 -16.73 -13.29
N ASP A 371 -7.38 -16.92 -13.92
CA ASP A 371 -6.23 -17.49 -13.22
C ASP A 371 -5.79 -16.55 -12.07
N ALA A 372 -5.55 -17.11 -10.90
CA ALA A 372 -5.22 -16.35 -9.68
C ALA A 372 -4.02 -15.41 -9.84
N LYS A 373 -3.00 -15.83 -10.61
CA LYS A 373 -1.79 -15.03 -10.87
C LYS A 373 -2.10 -13.80 -11.73
N GLY A 374 -2.92 -13.99 -12.78
CA GLY A 374 -3.36 -12.90 -13.63
C GLY A 374 -4.28 -11.92 -12.90
N VAL A 375 -5.29 -12.45 -12.22
CA VAL A 375 -6.27 -11.64 -11.46
C VAL A 375 -5.59 -10.84 -10.35
N GLY A 376 -4.71 -11.47 -9.57
CA GLY A 376 -3.99 -10.78 -8.49
C GLY A 376 -3.02 -9.70 -9.02
N ALA A 377 -2.32 -9.98 -10.13
CA ALA A 377 -1.48 -9.00 -10.81
C ALA A 377 -2.30 -7.82 -11.37
N PHE A 378 -3.46 -8.12 -11.97
CA PHE A 378 -4.38 -7.09 -12.45
C PHE A 378 -4.87 -6.17 -11.32
N LEU A 379 -5.28 -6.74 -10.18
CA LEU A 379 -5.71 -5.97 -9.01
C LEU A 379 -4.59 -5.03 -8.52
N GLN A 380 -3.35 -5.52 -8.44
CA GLN A 380 -2.21 -4.69 -8.04
C GLN A 380 -1.93 -3.57 -9.06
N ALA A 381 -1.96 -3.88 -10.36
CA ALA A 381 -1.81 -2.89 -11.41
C ALA A 381 -2.93 -1.83 -11.39
N ALA A 382 -4.17 -2.26 -11.25
CA ALA A 382 -5.32 -1.38 -11.21
C ALA A 382 -5.27 -0.43 -10.00
N ASN A 383 -4.89 -0.92 -8.81
CA ASN A 383 -4.71 -0.06 -7.64
C ASN A 383 -3.67 1.05 -7.88
N GLU A 384 -2.53 0.72 -8.51
CA GLU A 384 -1.52 1.73 -8.84
C GLU A 384 -2.01 2.73 -9.89
N MET A 385 -2.74 2.27 -10.90
CA MET A 385 -3.23 3.13 -11.99
C MET A 385 -4.40 4.02 -11.56
N GLU A 386 -5.26 3.54 -10.68
CA GLU A 386 -6.45 4.25 -10.20
C GLU A 386 -6.11 5.36 -9.18
N VAL A 387 -4.94 5.32 -8.54
CA VAL A 387 -4.47 6.40 -7.65
C VAL A 387 -3.75 7.53 -8.41
N LEU A 388 -3.23 7.27 -9.62
CA LEU A 388 -2.42 8.23 -10.38
C LEU A 388 -3.09 9.60 -10.61
N PRO A 389 -4.42 9.70 -10.92
CA PRO A 389 -5.05 10.98 -11.18
C PRO A 389 -4.99 11.96 -10.00
N THR A 390 -4.90 11.45 -8.77
CA THR A 390 -4.90 12.27 -7.54
C THR A 390 -3.49 12.64 -7.06
N LEU A 391 -2.47 11.88 -7.44
CA LEU A 391 -1.08 12.07 -6.97
C LEU A 391 -0.48 13.45 -7.31
N GLY A 392 -0.98 14.09 -8.35
CA GLY A 392 -0.50 15.41 -8.76
C GLY A 392 -0.96 16.57 -7.88
N LEU A 393 -2.01 16.38 -7.08
CA LEU A 393 -2.70 17.45 -6.34
C LEU A 393 -1.81 18.15 -5.32
N ALA A 394 -0.94 17.40 -4.65
CA ALA A 394 -0.05 17.94 -3.62
C ALA A 394 1.39 17.39 -3.72
N LYS A 395 1.82 17.05 -4.94
CA LYS A 395 3.19 16.57 -5.19
C LYS A 395 4.23 17.57 -4.68
N GLY A 396 5.18 17.08 -3.89
CA GLY A 396 6.23 17.89 -3.29
C GLY A 396 5.84 18.60 -1.99
N LYS A 397 4.61 18.38 -1.49
CA LYS A 397 4.16 18.84 -0.17
C LYS A 397 4.50 17.81 0.89
N THR A 398 4.67 18.28 2.13
CA THR A 398 5.02 17.42 3.28
C THR A 398 4.08 17.68 4.44
N ILE A 399 3.51 16.60 5.00
CA ILE A 399 2.87 16.60 6.31
C ILE A 399 3.84 16.02 7.34
N LEU A 400 4.05 16.76 8.42
CA LEU A 400 4.89 16.40 9.55
C LEU A 400 3.99 15.99 10.73
N LEU A 401 4.11 14.77 11.20
CA LEU A 401 3.42 14.27 12.39
C LEU A 401 4.32 14.48 13.60
N ASP A 402 3.76 15.00 14.67
CA ASP A 402 4.44 15.12 15.95
C ASP A 402 4.72 13.74 16.58
N ASP A 403 5.90 13.55 17.11
CA ASP A 403 6.37 12.43 17.91
C ASP A 403 7.26 12.94 19.07
N TYR A 404 7.04 14.22 19.43
CA TYR A 404 7.72 14.89 20.53
C TYR A 404 6.76 15.19 21.70
N PHE A 405 5.63 15.81 21.44
CA PHE A 405 4.58 16.03 22.45
C PHE A 405 3.75 14.77 22.69
N ASN A 406 3.54 13.94 21.65
CA ASN A 406 3.05 12.58 21.77
C ASN A 406 4.22 11.63 21.55
N ALA A 407 4.93 11.27 22.61
CA ALA A 407 6.15 10.49 22.57
C ALA A 407 6.01 9.10 23.22
N GLU A 408 4.81 8.56 23.25
CA GLU A 408 4.53 7.24 23.77
C GLU A 408 5.37 6.13 23.10
N ARG A 409 5.73 5.13 23.89
CA ARG A 409 6.54 4.00 23.45
C ARG A 409 5.99 2.69 23.99
N LYS A 410 5.94 1.66 23.15
CA LYS A 410 5.49 0.33 23.52
C LYS A 410 6.46 -0.73 23.03
N LYS A 411 6.65 -1.79 23.80
CA LYS A 411 7.42 -2.95 23.35
C LYS A 411 6.62 -3.72 22.31
N ASP A 412 7.24 -3.99 21.16
CA ASP A 412 6.70 -4.91 20.18
C ASP A 412 6.85 -6.37 20.64
N ILE A 413 6.38 -7.32 19.82
CA ILE A 413 6.42 -8.76 20.13
C ILE A 413 7.86 -9.29 20.30
N THR A 414 8.86 -8.61 19.76
CA THR A 414 10.29 -8.95 19.93
C THR A 414 10.92 -8.35 21.18
N GLY A 415 10.16 -7.54 21.95
CA GLY A 415 10.65 -6.79 23.11
C GLY A 415 11.31 -5.45 22.75
N THR A 416 11.37 -5.08 21.47
CA THR A 416 11.94 -3.82 21.01
C THR A 416 10.99 -2.67 21.29
N LEU A 417 11.49 -1.59 21.91
CA LEU A 417 10.70 -0.40 22.18
C LEU A 417 10.48 0.38 20.88
N LYS A 418 9.20 0.58 20.52
CA LYS A 418 8.77 1.28 19.30
C LYS A 418 7.92 2.50 19.65
N PRO A 419 7.92 3.56 18.80
CA PRO A 419 6.93 4.62 18.87
C PRO A 419 5.52 4.02 18.81
N PHE A 420 4.63 4.54 19.63
CA PHE A 420 3.28 4.03 19.81
C PHE A 420 2.29 5.20 19.86
N HIS A 421 1.06 4.90 19.53
CA HIS A 421 -0.12 5.71 19.39
C HIS A 421 -0.02 6.80 18.30
N TYR A 422 -0.98 6.74 17.34
CA TYR A 422 -1.16 7.68 16.21
C TYR A 422 0.03 7.80 15.24
N LYS A 423 0.89 6.77 15.06
CA LYS A 423 2.06 6.89 14.18
C LYS A 423 1.74 6.48 12.73
N TRP A 424 2.46 7.08 11.75
CA TRP A 424 2.27 6.81 10.31
C TRP A 424 2.54 5.36 9.88
N ASN A 425 3.33 4.63 10.64
CA ASN A 425 3.67 3.22 10.40
C ASN A 425 2.93 2.26 11.35
N GLU A 426 2.01 2.75 12.14
CA GLU A 426 1.23 1.97 13.07
C GLU A 426 -0.09 1.55 12.44
N TRP A 427 -0.24 0.23 12.19
CA TRP A 427 -1.40 -0.36 11.51
C TRP A 427 -2.48 -0.88 12.45
N ASN A 428 -2.18 -1.01 13.73
CA ASN A 428 -3.18 -1.42 14.71
C ASN A 428 -4.30 -0.36 14.85
N ASN A 429 -5.28 -0.66 15.65
CA ASN A 429 -6.49 0.15 15.78
C ASN A 429 -6.20 1.64 16.01
N GLY A 430 -5.38 1.99 16.99
CA GLY A 430 -5.09 3.37 17.38
C GLY A 430 -4.09 4.10 16.47
N GLY A 431 -3.58 3.47 15.40
CA GLY A 431 -2.58 4.07 14.52
C GLY A 431 -3.15 4.98 13.43
N PHE A 432 -2.27 5.70 12.75
CA PHE A 432 -2.60 6.62 11.65
C PHE A 432 -2.06 6.16 10.28
N ALA A 433 -1.77 4.87 10.12
CA ALA A 433 -1.23 4.37 8.85
C ALA A 433 -2.20 4.60 7.66
N LEU A 434 -3.52 4.41 7.87
CA LEU A 434 -4.54 4.67 6.84
C LEU A 434 -4.69 6.16 6.56
N LEU A 435 -4.70 7.02 7.57
CA LEU A 435 -4.69 8.47 7.36
C LEU A 435 -3.44 8.90 6.58
N GLY A 436 -2.29 8.32 6.89
CA GLY A 436 -1.06 8.52 6.12
C GLY A 436 -1.22 8.10 4.65
N ASN A 437 -1.90 6.98 4.38
CA ASN A 437 -2.21 6.54 3.00
C ASN A 437 -3.11 7.53 2.27
N VAL A 438 -4.11 8.11 2.96
CA VAL A 438 -4.97 9.16 2.40
C VAL A 438 -4.11 10.34 1.92
N PHE A 439 -3.21 10.87 2.75
CA PHE A 439 -2.31 11.97 2.33
C PHE A 439 -1.40 11.56 1.17
N ARG A 440 -0.79 10.38 1.23
CA ARG A 440 0.08 9.87 0.16
C ARG A 440 -0.66 9.68 -1.17
N SER A 441 -1.96 9.36 -1.15
CA SER A 441 -2.78 9.25 -2.36
C SER A 441 -2.95 10.57 -3.11
N TYR A 442 -2.69 11.70 -2.44
CA TYR A 442 -2.64 13.04 -3.04
C TYR A 442 -1.22 13.52 -3.38
N GLY A 443 -0.21 12.69 -3.14
CA GLY A 443 1.20 13.01 -3.40
C GLY A 443 1.90 13.76 -2.27
N VAL A 444 1.29 13.84 -1.08
CA VAL A 444 1.91 14.43 0.12
C VAL A 444 2.89 13.44 0.73
N ALA A 445 4.11 13.86 1.02
CA ALA A 445 5.08 13.08 1.77
C ALA A 445 4.75 13.11 3.27
N THR A 446 4.64 11.93 3.90
CA THR A 446 4.45 11.80 5.35
C THR A 446 5.80 11.70 6.04
N LYS A 447 6.05 12.53 7.06
CA LYS A 447 7.27 12.54 7.89
C LYS A 447 6.92 12.67 9.36
N THR A 448 7.87 12.36 10.24
CA THR A 448 7.71 12.44 11.69
C THR A 448 8.73 13.41 12.29
N LEU A 449 8.35 14.16 13.31
CA LEU A 449 9.19 15.06 14.09
C LEU A 449 9.31 14.55 15.52
N SER A 450 10.46 13.99 15.89
CA SER A 450 10.73 13.43 17.23
C SER A 450 11.59 14.38 18.12
N THR A 451 11.61 15.67 17.79
CA THR A 451 12.33 16.70 18.55
C THR A 451 11.45 17.93 18.70
N ALA A 452 11.73 18.77 19.68
CA ALA A 452 11.01 20.04 19.85
C ALA A 452 10.90 20.82 18.53
N PRO A 453 9.75 21.45 18.25
CA PRO A 453 9.54 22.24 17.05
C PRO A 453 10.48 23.46 17.04
N THR A 454 11.12 23.69 15.92
CA THR A 454 11.99 24.84 15.69
C THR A 454 11.76 25.41 14.29
N LYS A 455 12.14 26.66 14.05
CA LYS A 455 12.09 27.27 12.73
C LYS A 455 12.74 26.37 11.65
N ILE A 456 13.84 25.68 11.97
CA ILE A 456 14.61 24.87 11.02
C ILE A 456 13.84 23.59 10.64
N ASN A 457 13.29 22.86 11.62
CA ASN A 457 12.61 21.61 11.31
C ASN A 457 11.20 21.85 10.74
N LEU A 458 10.47 22.87 11.20
CA LEU A 458 9.16 23.26 10.67
C LEU A 458 9.25 23.83 9.23
N ALA A 459 10.36 24.46 8.83
CA ALA A 459 10.57 24.93 7.47
C ALA A 459 10.51 23.81 6.40
N LYS A 460 10.64 22.54 6.82
CA LYS A 460 10.56 21.36 5.95
C LYS A 460 9.13 20.80 5.78
N ALA A 461 8.14 21.43 6.43
CA ALA A 461 6.74 20.99 6.43
C ALA A 461 5.85 22.06 5.77
N ASP A 462 4.80 21.59 5.10
CA ASP A 462 3.67 22.42 4.66
C ASP A 462 2.49 22.27 5.64
N ILE A 463 2.33 21.08 6.23
CA ILE A 463 1.33 20.78 7.27
C ILE A 463 2.07 20.22 8.49
N TYR A 464 1.73 20.66 9.70
CA TYR A 464 2.20 20.09 10.95
C TYR A 464 1.00 19.61 11.76
N LEU A 465 0.98 18.31 12.07
CA LEU A 465 -0.10 17.64 12.81
C LEU A 465 0.41 17.26 14.20
N ILE A 466 -0.21 17.81 15.21
CA ILE A 466 -0.01 17.46 16.62
C ILE A 466 -1.26 16.72 17.07
N VAL A 467 -1.09 15.55 17.65
CA VAL A 467 -2.17 14.70 18.11
C VAL A 467 -1.91 14.27 19.54
N ASP A 468 -2.92 14.40 20.41
CA ASP A 468 -2.96 13.76 21.71
C ASP A 468 -1.66 13.96 22.52
N ALA A 469 -1.37 15.19 22.94
CA ALA A 469 -0.16 15.49 23.69
C ALA A 469 -0.16 14.73 25.03
N ASP A 470 0.93 14.02 25.30
CA ASP A 470 1.08 13.11 26.45
C ASP A 470 0.82 13.81 27.78
N ASN A 471 0.09 13.14 28.65
CA ASN A 471 0.07 13.39 30.08
C ASN A 471 0.94 12.37 30.85
N VAL A 472 1.01 12.46 32.18
CA VAL A 472 1.84 11.55 33.00
C VAL A 472 1.32 10.11 33.05
N ALA A 473 0.05 9.85 32.69
CA ALA A 473 -0.51 8.51 32.65
C ALA A 473 -0.05 7.76 31.38
N ASP A 474 0.09 8.48 30.26
CA ASP A 474 0.48 7.92 28.98
C ASP A 474 2.00 7.80 28.87
N ASN A 475 2.72 8.81 29.37
CA ASN A 475 4.18 8.88 29.36
C ASN A 475 4.68 9.40 30.72
N PRO A 476 5.47 8.64 31.49
CA PRO A 476 5.97 9.09 32.79
C PRO A 476 6.84 10.36 32.74
N THR A 477 7.36 10.72 31.57
CA THR A 477 8.20 11.91 31.36
C THR A 477 7.77 12.65 30.09
N PRO A 478 6.57 13.26 30.09
CA PRO A 478 6.04 13.88 28.87
C PRO A 478 6.83 15.14 28.50
N ASN A 479 6.91 15.41 27.21
CA ASN A 479 7.44 16.66 26.68
C ASN A 479 6.28 17.69 26.60
N TYR A 480 6.01 18.39 27.65
CA TYR A 480 4.97 19.42 27.66
C TYR A 480 5.30 20.59 26.73
N VAL A 481 4.26 21.16 26.11
CA VAL A 481 4.38 22.36 25.29
C VAL A 481 4.91 23.52 26.13
N GLN A 482 6.04 24.08 25.74
CA GLN A 482 6.62 25.24 26.39
C GLN A 482 6.24 26.54 25.64
N PRO A 483 6.24 27.72 26.32
CA PRO A 483 5.99 28.98 25.63
C PRO A 483 6.87 29.23 24.41
N LYS A 484 8.11 28.74 24.43
CA LYS A 484 9.04 28.80 23.30
C LYS A 484 8.55 27.97 22.11
N ASP A 485 8.07 26.75 22.36
CA ASP A 485 7.56 25.86 21.31
C ASP A 485 6.31 26.47 20.66
N ALA A 486 5.41 26.99 21.48
CA ALA A 486 4.23 27.68 21.02
C ALA A 486 4.56 28.92 20.17
N GLU A 487 5.63 29.66 20.49
CA GLU A 487 6.08 30.82 19.71
C GLU A 487 6.68 30.41 18.34
N GLU A 488 7.49 29.35 18.31
CA GLU A 488 8.04 28.81 17.05
C GLU A 488 6.93 28.35 16.10
N ILE A 489 5.93 27.62 16.62
CA ILE A 489 4.77 27.17 15.86
C ILE A 489 3.91 28.36 15.39
N TYR A 490 3.65 29.33 16.28
CA TYR A 490 2.89 30.53 15.95
C TYR A 490 3.52 31.30 14.78
N ASN A 491 4.83 31.52 14.85
CA ASN A 491 5.57 32.23 13.80
C ASN A 491 5.59 31.45 12.47
N TRP A 492 5.68 30.11 12.53
CA TRP A 492 5.62 29.24 11.37
C TRP A 492 4.22 29.28 10.71
N VAL A 493 3.15 29.23 11.48
CA VAL A 493 1.77 29.39 10.98
C VAL A 493 1.61 30.76 10.36
N LYS A 494 2.02 31.84 11.04
CA LYS A 494 1.95 33.21 10.52
C LYS A 494 2.64 33.37 9.16
N ALA A 495 3.73 32.65 8.95
CA ALA A 495 4.47 32.62 7.69
C ALA A 495 3.79 31.80 6.58
N GLY A 496 2.77 31.00 6.88
CA GLY A 496 2.01 30.22 5.90
C GLY A 496 1.88 28.73 6.19
N GLY A 497 2.32 28.25 7.35
CA GLY A 497 2.16 26.86 7.77
C GLY A 497 0.69 26.50 8.01
N VAL A 498 0.31 25.25 7.79
CA VAL A 498 -0.99 24.70 8.12
C VAL A 498 -0.84 23.82 9.37
N LEU A 499 -1.39 24.27 10.49
CA LEU A 499 -1.35 23.55 11.76
C LEU A 499 -2.63 22.73 11.94
N VAL A 500 -2.48 21.47 12.37
CA VAL A 500 -3.59 20.58 12.73
C VAL A 500 -3.43 20.18 14.18
N LEU A 501 -4.44 20.48 15.00
CA LEU A 501 -4.51 20.14 16.41
C LEU A 501 -5.62 19.10 16.60
N LEU A 502 -5.25 17.86 16.88
CA LEU A 502 -6.17 16.79 17.27
C LEU A 502 -5.94 16.51 18.75
N HIS A 503 -6.79 17.09 19.60
CA HIS A 503 -6.68 16.90 21.04
C HIS A 503 -7.45 15.65 21.49
N ASN A 504 -7.70 15.48 22.76
CA ASN A 504 -8.47 14.38 23.32
C ASN A 504 -9.37 14.87 24.46
N ASP A 505 -10.11 13.99 25.12
CA ASP A 505 -10.98 14.34 26.22
C ASP A 505 -10.28 14.26 27.59
N LYS A 506 -10.99 14.65 28.65
CA LYS A 506 -10.50 14.67 30.03
C LYS A 506 -9.91 13.33 30.46
N GLY A 507 -8.67 13.36 30.91
CA GLY A 507 -7.92 12.22 31.42
C GLY A 507 -7.07 11.52 30.37
N ASN A 508 -7.26 11.84 29.08
CA ASN A 508 -6.55 11.21 27.98
C ASN A 508 -5.51 12.13 27.29
N ALA A 509 -5.38 13.41 27.72
CA ALA A 509 -4.39 14.32 27.16
C ALA A 509 -3.99 15.41 28.17
N ASP A 510 -2.91 16.16 27.87
CA ASP A 510 -2.48 17.33 28.63
C ASP A 510 -3.20 18.58 28.15
N PHE A 511 -4.05 19.17 28.98
CA PHE A 511 -4.80 20.41 28.70
C PHE A 511 -4.02 21.67 29.06
N GLU A 512 -3.36 21.68 30.23
CA GLU A 512 -2.70 22.87 30.76
C GLU A 512 -1.66 23.42 29.80
N HIS A 513 -0.69 22.59 29.44
CA HIS A 513 0.42 23.02 28.60
C HIS A 513 0.02 23.09 27.10
N PHE A 514 -0.87 22.21 26.64
CA PHE A 514 -1.32 22.24 25.25
C PHE A 514 -2.07 23.53 24.91
N ASN A 515 -2.86 24.04 25.85
CA ASN A 515 -3.55 25.31 25.67
C ASN A 515 -2.60 26.53 25.61
N ILE A 516 -1.34 26.44 26.08
CA ILE A 516 -0.32 27.49 25.84
C ILE A 516 -0.15 27.73 24.33
N LEU A 517 -0.26 26.67 23.51
CA LEU A 517 -0.21 26.75 22.04
C LEU A 517 -1.57 27.14 21.46
N ALA A 518 -2.63 26.44 21.83
CA ALA A 518 -3.95 26.58 21.21
C ALA A 518 -4.55 27.98 21.42
N ASP A 519 -4.37 28.55 22.60
CA ASP A 519 -4.84 29.91 22.97
C ASP A 519 -4.23 31.02 22.10
N LYS A 520 -3.01 30.81 21.55
CA LYS A 520 -2.40 31.77 20.61
C LYS A 520 -3.22 31.95 19.32
N PHE A 521 -4.07 31.00 19.01
CA PHE A 521 -4.95 31.01 17.84
C PHE A 521 -6.42 31.30 18.19
N GLY A 522 -6.70 31.56 19.47
CA GLY A 522 -8.07 31.77 19.97
C GLY A 522 -8.87 30.47 20.10
N ILE A 523 -8.22 29.35 20.24
CA ILE A 523 -8.81 28.02 20.43
C ILE A 523 -8.42 27.53 21.82
N HIS A 524 -9.40 27.18 22.65
CA HIS A 524 -9.16 26.66 24.00
C HIS A 524 -9.88 25.32 24.16
N PHE A 525 -9.15 24.25 24.47
CA PHE A 525 -9.71 22.94 24.79
C PHE A 525 -10.10 22.91 26.28
N ASN A 526 -11.37 22.63 26.55
CA ASN A 526 -11.87 22.55 27.95
C ASN A 526 -11.64 21.13 28.48
N GLU A 527 -11.26 21.03 29.74
CA GLU A 527 -11.01 19.72 30.38
C GLU A 527 -12.34 19.05 30.78
N ASP A 528 -13.06 18.56 29.77
CA ASP A 528 -14.36 17.89 29.92
C ASP A 528 -14.45 16.68 28.97
N SER A 529 -15.59 15.98 28.95
CA SER A 529 -15.80 14.81 28.10
C SER A 529 -17.27 14.68 27.70
N TYR A 530 -17.53 14.62 26.40
CA TYR A 530 -18.83 14.44 25.78
C TYR A 530 -18.83 13.26 24.80
N ASN A 531 -19.96 12.96 24.18
CA ASN A 531 -20.12 11.89 23.19
C ASN A 531 -19.65 10.52 23.71
N LYS A 532 -19.95 10.19 24.97
CA LYS A 532 -19.60 8.89 25.54
C LYS A 532 -20.31 7.77 24.81
N VAL A 533 -19.58 6.70 24.53
CA VAL A 533 -20.09 5.47 23.92
C VAL A 533 -19.89 4.31 24.89
N ILE A 534 -20.97 3.57 25.16
CA ILE A 534 -20.94 2.38 26.02
C ILE A 534 -21.12 1.15 25.12
N GLY A 535 -20.09 0.30 25.08
CA GLY A 535 -20.12 -0.90 24.24
C GLY A 535 -20.30 -0.59 22.75
N ASN A 536 -21.39 -1.05 22.15
CA ASN A 536 -21.74 -0.86 20.74
C ASN A 536 -22.85 0.19 20.52
N GLU A 537 -23.09 1.05 21.47
CA GLU A 537 -24.10 2.14 21.36
C GLU A 537 -23.54 3.31 20.54
N PHE A 538 -23.27 3.06 19.25
CA PHE A 538 -22.57 4.00 18.37
C PHE A 538 -23.26 5.36 18.19
N GLU A 539 -24.58 5.45 18.47
CA GLU A 539 -25.34 6.70 18.36
C GLU A 539 -24.77 7.80 19.29
N GLY A 540 -24.16 7.43 20.43
CA GLY A 540 -23.48 8.37 21.33
C GLY A 540 -22.34 9.13 20.66
N GLY A 541 -21.62 8.47 19.77
CA GLY A 541 -20.49 9.04 19.00
C GLY A 541 -20.88 9.65 17.65
N LYS A 542 -22.19 9.69 17.31
CA LYS A 542 -22.64 10.25 16.03
C LYS A 542 -22.47 11.76 15.98
N VAL A 543 -21.95 12.25 14.86
CA VAL A 543 -21.90 13.67 14.51
C VAL A 543 -22.49 13.83 13.11
N ASP A 544 -23.65 14.47 13.02
CA ASP A 544 -24.31 14.78 11.76
C ASP A 544 -23.61 15.95 11.06
N ILE A 545 -23.42 15.85 9.76
CA ILE A 545 -22.72 16.87 8.96
C ILE A 545 -23.75 17.72 8.21
N PRO A 546 -23.85 19.02 8.49
CA PRO A 546 -24.74 19.93 7.78
C PRO A 546 -24.36 20.04 6.31
N SER A 547 -25.35 20.09 5.42
CA SER A 547 -25.13 20.35 4.00
C SER A 547 -24.33 21.62 3.77
N GLY A 548 -23.32 21.55 2.91
CA GLY A 548 -22.44 22.68 2.59
C GLY A 548 -21.34 22.92 3.63
N ASN A 549 -21.06 21.94 4.50
CA ASN A 549 -19.92 22.04 5.41
C ASN A 549 -18.62 22.24 4.61
N PRO A 550 -17.77 23.23 4.92
CA PRO A 550 -16.61 23.56 4.10
C PRO A 550 -15.48 22.53 4.18
N VAL A 551 -15.44 21.71 5.24
CA VAL A 551 -14.41 20.68 5.45
C VAL A 551 -14.91 19.32 4.96
N LEU A 552 -16.16 18.99 5.26
CA LEU A 552 -16.83 17.73 4.98
C LEU A 552 -18.04 17.98 4.06
N PRO A 553 -17.84 18.31 2.78
CA PRO A 553 -18.92 18.73 1.90
C PRO A 553 -19.77 17.56 1.37
N SER A 554 -19.29 16.34 1.50
CA SER A 554 -19.88 15.17 0.84
C SER A 554 -20.41 14.10 1.81
N GLU A 555 -20.17 14.24 3.11
CA GLU A 555 -20.61 13.33 4.16
C GLU A 555 -21.96 13.75 4.74
N LYS A 556 -22.66 12.75 5.30
CA LYS A 556 -23.89 12.96 6.08
C LYS A 556 -23.65 12.84 7.57
N LYS A 557 -22.81 11.87 7.98
CA LYS A 557 -22.46 11.66 9.38
C LYS A 557 -21.09 10.99 9.52
N ILE A 558 -20.39 11.35 10.58
CA ILE A 558 -19.14 10.73 11.02
C ILE A 558 -19.29 10.17 12.42
N TYR A 559 -18.36 9.31 12.81
CA TYR A 559 -18.24 8.81 14.16
C TYR A 559 -17.07 9.50 14.86
N GLN A 560 -17.36 10.17 15.98
CA GLN A 560 -16.39 10.82 16.84
C GLN A 560 -16.89 10.74 18.29
N LYS A 561 -16.19 9.99 19.13
CA LYS A 561 -16.58 9.73 20.52
C LYS A 561 -15.60 10.36 21.49
N GLU A 562 -16.03 10.51 22.76
CA GLU A 562 -15.16 10.93 23.86
C GLU A 562 -14.36 12.20 23.51
N ILE A 563 -15.09 13.29 23.28
CA ILE A 563 -14.54 14.57 22.86
C ILE A 563 -14.51 15.57 24.03
N SER A 564 -13.50 16.42 24.09
CA SER A 564 -13.59 17.64 24.90
C SER A 564 -14.34 18.75 24.16
N SER A 565 -14.86 19.72 24.86
CA SER A 565 -15.45 20.90 24.25
C SER A 565 -14.38 21.95 23.91
N ILE A 566 -14.67 22.80 22.91
CA ILE A 566 -13.76 23.86 22.46
C ILE A 566 -14.42 25.22 22.68
N THR A 567 -13.76 26.10 23.44
CA THR A 567 -14.12 27.52 23.57
C THR A 567 -13.35 28.34 22.56
N LEU A 568 -14.04 29.27 21.86
CA LEU A 568 -13.44 30.08 20.80
C LEU A 568 -13.40 31.58 21.16
N LYS A 569 -12.26 32.20 20.81
CA LYS A 569 -12.06 33.65 20.78
C LYS A 569 -11.55 34.07 19.40
N SER A 570 -11.77 35.32 18.98
CA SER A 570 -11.19 35.82 17.73
C SER A 570 -9.67 35.58 17.71
N PRO A 571 -9.09 35.12 16.58
CA PRO A 571 -9.68 34.98 15.24
C PRO A 571 -10.34 33.61 14.95
N ALA A 572 -10.45 32.71 15.92
CA ALA A 572 -10.99 31.37 15.71
C ALA A 572 -12.50 31.37 15.40
N LYS A 573 -12.93 30.40 14.58
CA LYS A 573 -14.33 30.21 14.17
C LYS A 573 -14.67 28.72 14.17
N ALA A 574 -15.93 28.40 14.53
CA ALA A 574 -16.46 27.05 14.40
C ALA A 574 -16.65 26.66 12.93
N LEU A 575 -16.27 25.44 12.58
CA LEU A 575 -16.50 24.81 11.28
C LEU A 575 -17.60 23.74 11.35
N LEU A 576 -17.75 23.10 12.49
CA LEU A 576 -18.75 22.10 12.76
C LEU A 576 -19.16 22.16 14.23
N LYS A 577 -20.46 22.03 14.50
CA LYS A 577 -21.02 21.90 15.84
C LYS A 577 -21.91 20.67 15.93
N LYS A 578 -21.99 20.08 17.13
CA LYS A 578 -23.04 19.15 17.54
C LYS A 578 -23.75 19.83 18.72
N ASP A 579 -25.04 20.15 18.53
CA ASP A 579 -25.77 21.01 19.48
C ASP A 579 -25.00 22.33 19.71
N GLU A 580 -24.67 22.66 20.92
CA GLU A 580 -23.89 23.85 21.26
C GLU A 580 -22.37 23.60 21.30
N LEU A 581 -21.94 22.34 21.20
CA LEU A 581 -20.53 21.96 21.25
C LEU A 581 -19.83 22.26 19.94
N VAL A 582 -18.68 22.91 19.96
CA VAL A 582 -17.80 23.07 18.82
C VAL A 582 -17.01 21.77 18.63
N ILE A 583 -17.22 21.11 17.48
CA ILE A 583 -16.52 19.87 17.10
C ILE A 583 -15.27 20.20 16.30
N PHE A 584 -15.39 21.05 15.25
CA PHE A 584 -14.26 21.51 14.45
C PHE A 584 -14.15 23.03 14.53
N ALA A 585 -12.92 23.50 14.67
CA ALA A 585 -12.59 24.92 14.67
C ALA A 585 -11.49 25.22 13.64
N THR A 586 -11.42 26.49 13.22
CA THR A 586 -10.33 27.00 12.38
C THR A 586 -9.94 28.41 12.81
N ALA A 587 -8.68 28.75 12.62
CA ALA A 587 -8.19 30.11 12.75
C ALA A 587 -7.29 30.49 11.57
N LYS A 588 -7.35 31.75 11.13
CA LYS A 588 -6.41 32.31 10.16
C LYS A 588 -5.42 33.21 10.88
N LEU A 589 -4.13 33.03 10.58
CA LEU A 589 -3.06 33.86 11.13
C LEU A 589 -2.04 34.18 10.02
N GLY A 590 -1.94 35.44 9.62
CA GLY A 590 -1.09 35.82 8.51
C GLY A 590 -1.43 35.07 7.22
N LYS A 591 -0.49 34.29 6.70
CA LYS A 591 -0.70 33.45 5.51
C LYS A 591 -1.13 32.01 5.87
N GLY A 592 -1.11 31.63 7.13
CA GLY A 592 -1.36 30.26 7.57
C GLY A 592 -2.77 30.01 8.06
N THR A 593 -3.02 28.74 8.38
CA THR A 593 -4.32 28.22 8.83
C THR A 593 -4.12 27.24 9.95
N VAL A 594 -5.01 27.27 10.94
CA VAL A 594 -5.12 26.24 11.97
C VAL A 594 -6.44 25.51 11.79
N PHE A 595 -6.41 24.17 11.88
CA PHE A 595 -7.58 23.31 12.07
C PHE A 595 -7.47 22.64 13.44
N ALA A 596 -8.56 22.54 14.15
CA ALA A 596 -8.61 21.93 15.48
C ALA A 596 -9.86 21.08 15.66
N THR A 597 -9.70 19.96 16.34
CA THR A 597 -10.78 19.12 16.90
C THR A 597 -10.31 18.47 18.19
N ALA A 598 -11.25 18.15 19.06
CA ALA A 598 -10.97 17.64 20.39
C ALA A 598 -11.10 16.12 20.52
N ASP A 599 -10.77 15.40 19.47
CA ASP A 599 -10.60 13.93 19.42
C ASP A 599 -9.80 13.57 18.18
N PRO A 600 -8.85 12.64 18.28
CA PRO A 600 -8.06 12.14 17.13
C PRO A 600 -8.83 11.23 16.14
N TRP A 601 -10.11 11.21 16.14
CA TRP A 601 -11.16 10.42 15.47
C TRP A 601 -10.83 9.71 14.13
N LEU A 602 -9.66 9.94 13.56
CA LEU A 602 -9.20 9.35 12.29
C LEU A 602 -8.27 8.15 12.51
N TYR A 603 -8.50 7.39 13.58
CA TYR A 603 -7.79 6.13 13.85
C TYR A 603 -8.08 5.11 12.76
N ASN A 604 -7.13 4.19 12.55
CA ASN A 604 -7.27 3.13 11.55
C ASN A 604 -8.59 2.37 11.66
N GLU A 605 -9.02 1.99 12.86
CA GLU A 605 -10.21 1.18 13.09
C GLU A 605 -11.53 1.87 12.73
N TYR A 606 -11.55 3.21 12.73
CA TYR A 606 -12.71 3.99 12.33
C TYR A 606 -12.61 4.41 10.88
N VAL A 607 -11.41 4.70 10.41
CA VAL A 607 -11.15 5.06 9.01
C VAL A 607 -11.50 3.90 8.07
N ASP A 608 -11.16 2.64 8.43
CA ASP A 608 -11.48 1.48 7.59
C ASP A 608 -12.83 0.81 7.91
N GLY A 609 -13.60 1.36 8.82
CA GLY A 609 -14.93 0.87 9.15
C GLY A 609 -14.99 -0.49 9.86
N ARG A 610 -13.85 -1.05 10.34
CA ARG A 610 -13.85 -2.35 11.05
C ARG A 610 -14.57 -2.31 12.41
N LYS A 611 -14.62 -1.14 13.05
CA LYS A 611 -15.14 -0.95 14.40
C LYS A 611 -16.37 -0.05 14.48
N ILE A 612 -16.86 0.44 13.36
CA ILE A 612 -18.06 1.28 13.30
C ILE A 612 -19.04 0.74 12.25
N PRO A 613 -20.35 0.99 12.40
CA PRO A 613 -21.34 0.68 11.36
C PRO A 613 -21.02 1.36 10.02
N ALA A 614 -21.34 0.66 8.91
CA ALA A 614 -21.01 1.11 7.55
C ALA A 614 -21.65 2.46 7.13
N GLU A 615 -22.60 2.95 7.89
CA GLU A 615 -23.26 4.24 7.66
C GLU A 615 -22.43 5.45 8.10
N TYR A 616 -21.37 5.25 8.89
CA TYR A 616 -20.42 6.31 9.27
C TYR A 616 -19.34 6.45 8.19
N GLU A 617 -19.14 7.67 7.71
CA GLU A 617 -18.35 7.96 6.52
C GLU A 617 -16.93 8.47 6.86
N ASN A 618 -16.30 7.92 7.91
CA ASN A 618 -15.00 8.41 8.42
C ASN A 618 -13.88 8.34 7.39
N PHE A 619 -13.83 7.30 6.53
CA PHE A 619 -12.83 7.23 5.47
C PHE A 619 -12.96 8.36 4.44
N LYS A 620 -14.18 8.62 4.02
CA LYS A 620 -14.49 9.70 3.09
C LYS A 620 -14.17 11.06 3.71
N ALA A 621 -14.52 11.23 4.99
CA ALA A 621 -14.21 12.42 5.78
C ALA A 621 -12.68 12.63 5.93
N ALA A 622 -11.89 11.58 6.10
CA ALA A 622 -10.42 11.67 6.08
C ALA A 622 -9.90 12.22 4.74
N HIS A 623 -10.48 11.78 3.62
CA HIS A 623 -10.15 12.29 2.30
C HIS A 623 -10.53 13.76 2.12
N ASP A 624 -11.72 14.17 2.57
CA ASP A 624 -12.18 15.55 2.41
C ASP A 624 -11.41 16.50 3.34
N LEU A 625 -11.12 16.08 4.58
CA LEU A 625 -10.23 16.85 5.47
C LEU A 625 -8.83 17.01 4.85
N ALA A 626 -8.24 15.95 4.32
CA ALA A 626 -6.93 16.02 3.66
C ALA A 626 -6.94 17.00 2.48
N LYS A 627 -7.94 16.94 1.61
CA LYS A 627 -8.12 17.90 0.50
C LYS A 627 -8.29 19.33 1.01
N TRP A 628 -9.08 19.51 2.07
CA TRP A 628 -9.29 20.83 2.66
C TRP A 628 -7.97 21.40 3.19
N LEU A 629 -7.20 20.61 3.95
CA LEU A 629 -5.88 21.01 4.47
C LEU A 629 -4.89 21.35 3.34
N ILE A 630 -4.83 20.53 2.29
CA ILE A 630 -3.98 20.77 1.12
C ILE A 630 -4.32 22.11 0.45
N LYS A 631 -5.61 22.46 0.34
CA LYS A 631 -6.06 23.74 -0.20
C LYS A 631 -5.67 24.95 0.66
N GLN A 632 -5.38 24.75 1.97
CA GLN A 632 -4.93 25.83 2.84
C GLN A 632 -3.44 26.17 2.64
N ILE A 633 -2.66 25.29 2.03
CA ILE A 633 -1.23 25.52 1.80
C ILE A 633 -1.06 26.71 0.82
N PRO A 634 -0.34 27.76 1.20
CA PRO A 634 -0.13 28.90 0.31
C PRO A 634 0.56 28.51 -1.00
N ILE A 635 0.10 29.09 -2.11
CA ILE A 635 0.78 28.94 -3.40
C ILE A 635 2.06 29.79 -3.35
N LYS A 636 3.23 29.14 -3.44
CA LYS A 636 4.51 29.85 -3.49
C LYS A 636 4.55 30.70 -4.78
N GLY A 637 4.61 32.01 -4.64
CA GLY A 637 4.80 32.93 -5.78
C GLY A 637 3.59 33.80 -6.16
N LYS A 638 2.59 33.93 -5.30
CA LYS A 638 1.60 35.03 -5.38
C LYS A 638 1.73 35.98 -4.22
#